data_7530630ac9d4da30f8af27f70a43fb5a
#
_entry.id   7530630ac9d4da30f8af27f70a43fb5a
#
_cell.length_a   1.000
_cell.length_b   1.000
_cell.length_c   1.000
_cell.angle_alpha   90.00
_cell.angle_beta   90.00
_cell.angle_gamma   90.00
#
_symmetry.space_group_name_H-M   'P 1'
#
loop_
_entity.id
_entity.type
_entity.pdbx_description
1 polymer ?
#
loop_
_entity_poly.entity_id
_entity_poly.type
_entity_poly.pdbx_seq_one_letter_code
_entity_poly.pdbx_strand_id
1 'polypeptide(L)'
;MKGLSMTIKTPLASAISLVLISGAYSSSTLAQQAQADVEKISVIGSRLSVRSATETSSPVDIIDEAQLAGTGALETAKALQMLVPSFNFPTSSITDGSDAVKPASLRGLSPDHTLVLVNGKRRHGTALVHLNGTMGRGSSNVDLNTIPVSAIKRIEVLRDGAAAQYGSDAIAGVINIVLKDQAGSGEVAASTGQTYEGDGEYYKASLNSGFRFADTGFVNFSVEQQHKNGTNRAGLDPREQYNPINGAPDPREASFNRLSHKVGDAAFKQQAVFINAGYEHGTTEWYAFGGASHRESASGAFYRIAKDARNIPEIYPDGYLPEIAPESGDYSLTTGVRFDVADWRLDLSAGTGESSFKYYVNNSLNASFGPNSPTSAYAGELVNAEQNFNIDASKRYSFVNDSELVVSTGLSRRHNSYQINAGEEVSWRNYGYQNKAGGIQGFGGFTPESEVDESRHNTALYLELENALTYDFTWGAAVRQEDYSDFGSDTSWKLSGRYQLTEKWAVRATANDAFRAPSVQQLYFSNLSTLFVADPQTGVLTPTESGTFNNISAVTRAIGQGDLQAESALSFSGGITFQGDAGFSFTLDGYRIELDDRVILTGSVGRADSAALAAILGDSGANSVRFFTNAVDTTTQGLEAVVAYQWDGGLWGEWKTSFSAQYNDTSIDAIRVPTLLDGLQSKLFDRVEQVRLTKANPNKGAVWSLTQDYKQLQTNLRLNYFGPYTIGYATGDKTYSGKTTVDITFHYELTDQLRFGFGANNLFDTYPDKQPEINSFNGIFIYPNTNAPFGFNGGSYYADLSYRF
;
A
#
# COMPACT_ATOMS: atom_id res chain seq x y z
N MET A 1 14.19 7.85 33.48
CA MET A 1 14.18 6.44 33.91
C MET A 1 14.58 5.61 32.73
N LYS A 2 15.64 4.85 32.79
CA LYS A 2 16.20 4.12 31.66
C LYS A 2 15.24 2.99 31.25
N GLY A 3 14.71 3.07 30.01
CA GLY A 3 13.92 2.02 29.41
C GLY A 3 14.78 0.80 29.10
N LEU A 4 14.30 -0.37 29.48
CA LEU A 4 14.89 -1.66 29.11
C LEU A 4 14.64 -1.90 27.63
N SER A 5 15.66 -1.81 26.82
CA SER A 5 15.69 -2.35 25.46
C SER A 5 15.72 -3.88 25.55
N MET A 6 14.60 -4.52 25.28
CA MET A 6 14.49 -5.96 25.19
C MET A 6 14.81 -6.38 23.77
N THR A 7 16.07 -6.68 23.50
CA THR A 7 16.51 -7.35 22.27
C THR A 7 15.98 -8.77 22.27
N ILE A 8 14.87 -9.02 21.55
CA ILE A 8 14.38 -10.36 21.26
C ILE A 8 15.23 -10.95 20.12
N LYS A 9 16.36 -11.51 20.50
CA LYS A 9 17.12 -12.42 19.63
C LYS A 9 16.58 -13.84 19.85
N THR A 10 15.83 -14.30 18.85
CA THR A 10 15.51 -15.72 18.55
C THR A 10 15.01 -16.64 19.67
N PRO A 11 13.70 -16.92 19.69
CA PRO A 11 13.23 -18.26 19.99
C PRO A 11 12.17 -18.83 19.01
N LEU A 12 11.98 -18.30 17.80
CA LEU A 12 10.95 -18.80 16.88
C LEU A 12 11.30 -20.13 16.20
N ALA A 13 12.58 -20.42 16.00
CA ALA A 13 13.02 -21.67 15.37
C ALA A 13 12.76 -22.92 16.26
N SER A 14 12.67 -22.75 17.58
CA SER A 14 12.42 -23.84 18.52
C SER A 14 10.94 -24.17 18.72
N ALA A 15 10.03 -23.24 18.41
CA ALA A 15 8.59 -23.46 18.55
C ALA A 15 7.99 -24.31 17.41
N ILE A 16 8.58 -24.25 16.22
CA ILE A 16 8.09 -24.99 15.04
C ILE A 16 8.37 -26.50 15.18
N SER A 17 9.42 -26.89 15.89
CA SER A 17 9.78 -28.31 16.06
C SER A 17 8.90 -29.06 17.07
N LEU A 18 8.14 -28.38 17.92
CA LEU A 18 7.33 -29.02 18.97
C LEU A 18 5.88 -29.30 18.57
N VAL A 19 5.36 -28.68 17.51
CA VAL A 19 3.96 -28.83 17.07
C VAL A 19 3.75 -30.03 16.15
N LEU A 20 4.82 -30.57 15.55
CA LEU A 20 4.75 -31.68 14.60
C LEU A 20 4.58 -33.08 15.23
N ILE A 21 4.55 -33.22 16.56
CA ILE A 21 4.55 -34.55 17.23
C ILE A 21 3.21 -34.94 17.91
N SER A 22 2.23 -34.01 17.98
CA SER A 22 0.98 -34.30 18.74
C SER A 22 -0.29 -34.55 17.90
N GLY A 23 -0.20 -34.70 16.58
CA GLY A 23 -1.35 -34.77 15.64
C GLY A 23 -1.82 -36.17 15.20
N ALA A 24 -1.66 -37.23 15.99
CA ALA A 24 -2.06 -38.59 15.60
C ALA A 24 -3.06 -39.23 16.52
N TYR A 25 -4.28 -38.63 16.66
CA TYR A 25 -5.49 -39.38 17.07
C TYR A 25 -6.71 -38.49 16.79
N SER A 26 -7.43 -38.76 15.71
CA SER A 26 -8.76 -38.17 15.48
C SER A 26 -9.68 -39.18 14.82
N SER A 27 -10.74 -39.46 15.56
CA SER A 27 -11.86 -40.29 15.15
C SER A 27 -12.75 -39.59 14.13
N SER A 28 -13.09 -40.30 13.08
CA SER A 28 -14.03 -39.93 12.03
C SER A 28 -15.44 -39.67 12.58
N THR A 29 -15.98 -38.49 12.37
CA THR A 29 -17.43 -38.19 12.47
C THR A 29 -17.96 -37.76 11.12
N LEU A 30 -19.05 -38.40 10.74
CA LEU A 30 -19.76 -38.27 9.47
C LEU A 30 -20.17 -36.81 9.15
N ALA A 31 -19.86 -36.38 7.93
CA ALA A 31 -20.32 -35.13 7.38
C ALA A 31 -21.83 -35.20 7.10
N GLN A 32 -22.58 -34.36 7.78
CA GLN A 32 -23.98 -34.08 7.47
C GLN A 32 -24.02 -32.93 6.47
N GLN A 33 -24.51 -33.17 5.26
CA GLN A 33 -24.76 -32.14 4.26
C GLN A 33 -25.72 -31.09 4.84
N ALA A 34 -25.19 -29.92 5.19
CA ALA A 34 -25.96 -28.75 5.48
C ALA A 34 -26.34 -28.11 4.15
N GLN A 35 -27.65 -27.98 3.91
CA GLN A 35 -28.21 -27.11 2.90
C GLN A 35 -27.67 -25.70 3.14
N ALA A 36 -26.92 -25.12 2.18
CA ALA A 36 -26.34 -23.82 2.33
C ALA A 36 -27.46 -22.76 2.44
N ASP A 37 -27.80 -22.37 3.65
CA ASP A 37 -28.42 -21.09 3.90
C ASP A 37 -27.45 -20.01 3.36
N VAL A 38 -27.95 -19.19 2.45
CA VAL A 38 -27.16 -18.04 1.94
C VAL A 38 -26.87 -17.13 3.14
N GLU A 39 -25.67 -17.21 3.67
CA GLU A 39 -25.24 -16.49 4.86
C GLU A 39 -25.39 -14.99 4.59
N LYS A 40 -26.20 -14.30 5.39
CA LYS A 40 -26.31 -12.85 5.33
C LYS A 40 -24.99 -12.27 5.82
N ILE A 41 -24.24 -11.67 4.92
CA ILE A 41 -22.95 -11.06 5.21
C ILE A 41 -23.19 -9.60 5.60
N SER A 42 -22.63 -9.17 6.73
CA SER A 42 -22.47 -7.74 7.01
C SER A 42 -21.23 -7.27 6.26
N VAL A 43 -21.41 -6.38 5.30
CA VAL A 43 -20.32 -5.78 4.51
C VAL A 43 -20.20 -4.31 4.84
N ILE A 44 -19.00 -3.74 4.60
CA ILE A 44 -18.80 -2.29 4.74
C ILE A 44 -19.70 -1.52 3.77
N GLY A 45 -20.11 -0.30 4.16
CA GLY A 45 -20.99 0.57 3.37
C GLY A 45 -22.48 0.38 3.63
N SER A 46 -22.91 -0.59 4.46
CA SER A 46 -24.28 -0.76 4.90
C SER A 46 -24.34 -1.27 6.34
N ARG A 47 -25.35 -0.80 7.09
CA ARG A 47 -25.73 -1.31 8.43
C ARG A 47 -26.87 -2.32 8.34
N LEU A 48 -27.52 -2.37 7.20
CA LEU A 48 -28.51 -3.41 6.89
C LEU A 48 -27.79 -4.70 6.48
N SER A 49 -28.39 -5.83 6.81
CA SER A 49 -27.86 -7.14 6.38
C SER A 49 -28.14 -7.33 4.89
N VAL A 50 -27.10 -7.48 4.09
CA VAL A 50 -27.15 -7.69 2.63
C VAL A 50 -26.79 -9.14 2.28
N ARG A 51 -27.32 -9.65 1.16
CA ARG A 51 -27.01 -10.99 0.64
C ARG A 51 -25.94 -10.98 -0.43
N SER A 52 -25.75 -9.84 -1.10
CA SER A 52 -24.77 -9.71 -2.17
C SER A 52 -24.32 -8.26 -2.35
N ALA A 53 -23.21 -8.06 -3.05
CA ALA A 53 -22.68 -6.75 -3.43
C ALA A 53 -23.63 -5.93 -4.32
N THR A 54 -24.63 -6.56 -4.97
CA THR A 54 -25.63 -5.88 -5.79
C THR A 54 -26.77 -5.26 -4.97
N GLU A 55 -26.87 -5.61 -3.69
CA GLU A 55 -27.90 -5.11 -2.78
C GLU A 55 -27.47 -3.86 -2.00
N THR A 56 -26.19 -3.46 -2.09
CA THR A 56 -25.67 -2.29 -1.39
C THR A 56 -26.00 -0.98 -2.11
N SER A 57 -26.20 0.11 -1.35
CA SER A 57 -26.39 1.46 -1.91
C SER A 57 -25.11 2.07 -2.49
N SER A 58 -23.95 1.56 -2.10
CA SER A 58 -22.63 1.92 -2.63
C SER A 58 -21.94 0.70 -3.24
N PRO A 59 -21.07 0.85 -4.28
CA PRO A 59 -20.38 -0.29 -4.91
C PRO A 59 -19.35 -0.93 -3.96
N VAL A 60 -19.49 -2.24 -3.72
CA VAL A 60 -18.56 -3.03 -2.90
C VAL A 60 -18.11 -4.27 -3.66
N ASP A 61 -16.81 -4.54 -3.70
CA ASP A 61 -16.25 -5.83 -4.15
C ASP A 61 -15.94 -6.69 -2.92
N ILE A 62 -16.30 -7.97 -2.99
CA ILE A 62 -16.00 -8.95 -1.95
C ILE A 62 -15.05 -9.98 -2.56
N ILE A 63 -13.87 -10.10 -2.02
CA ILE A 63 -12.80 -10.99 -2.50
C ILE A 63 -12.59 -12.03 -1.41
N ASP A 64 -12.91 -13.28 -1.71
CA ASP A 64 -12.80 -14.39 -0.78
C ASP A 64 -11.37 -14.97 -0.71
N GLU A 65 -11.15 -15.86 0.26
CA GLU A 65 -9.89 -16.55 0.49
C GLU A 65 -9.45 -17.36 -0.75
N ALA A 66 -10.37 -18.03 -1.45
CA ALA A 66 -10.05 -18.86 -2.61
C ALA A 66 -9.56 -18.00 -3.79
N GLN A 67 -10.19 -16.84 -4.00
CA GLN A 67 -9.76 -15.87 -5.01
C GLN A 67 -8.36 -15.33 -4.69
N LEU A 68 -8.08 -14.98 -3.43
CA LEU A 68 -6.75 -14.52 -3.00
C LEU A 68 -5.69 -15.60 -3.22
N ALA A 69 -5.94 -16.82 -2.76
CA ALA A 69 -5.04 -17.96 -2.94
C ALA A 69 -4.80 -18.30 -4.43
N GLY A 70 -5.87 -18.21 -5.26
CA GLY A 70 -5.80 -18.46 -6.70
C GLY A 70 -4.96 -17.45 -7.49
N THR A 71 -4.44 -16.37 -6.86
CA THR A 71 -3.51 -15.45 -7.52
C THR A 71 -2.08 -15.96 -7.54
N GLY A 72 -1.67 -16.84 -6.62
CA GLY A 72 -0.28 -17.21 -6.39
C GLY A 72 0.62 -16.06 -5.95
N ALA A 73 0.05 -14.92 -5.56
CA ALA A 73 0.81 -13.76 -5.11
C ALA A 73 1.36 -13.96 -3.69
N LEU A 74 2.59 -13.48 -3.46
CA LEU A 74 3.20 -13.49 -2.14
C LEU A 74 2.62 -12.40 -1.22
N GLU A 75 2.36 -11.24 -1.79
CA GLU A 75 1.98 -10.02 -1.07
C GLU A 75 0.48 -9.75 -1.23
N THR A 76 -0.19 -9.38 -0.14
CA THR A 76 -1.64 -9.06 -0.10
C THR A 76 -2.02 -7.97 -1.09
N ALA A 77 -1.23 -6.90 -1.16
CA ALA A 77 -1.48 -5.80 -2.12
C ALA A 77 -1.35 -6.25 -3.58
N LYS A 78 -0.42 -7.18 -3.88
CA LYS A 78 -0.28 -7.74 -5.23
C LYS A 78 -1.46 -8.62 -5.60
N ALA A 79 -1.95 -9.46 -4.68
CA ALA A 79 -3.16 -10.25 -4.88
C ALA A 79 -4.36 -9.34 -5.19
N LEU A 80 -4.51 -8.24 -4.43
CA LEU A 80 -5.60 -7.28 -4.63
C LEU A 80 -5.51 -6.59 -6.00
N GLN A 81 -4.31 -6.20 -6.45
CA GLN A 81 -4.09 -5.63 -7.79
C GLN A 81 -4.51 -6.59 -8.91
N MET A 82 -4.30 -7.90 -8.74
CA MET A 82 -4.66 -8.92 -9.73
C MET A 82 -6.18 -9.19 -9.80
N LEU A 83 -6.97 -8.72 -8.83
CA LEU A 83 -8.39 -8.99 -8.70
C LEU A 83 -9.26 -7.72 -8.88
N VAL A 84 -8.74 -6.55 -8.54
CA VAL A 84 -9.46 -5.27 -8.56
C VAL A 84 -8.77 -4.31 -9.54
N PRO A 85 -9.33 -4.08 -10.74
CA PRO A 85 -8.68 -3.25 -11.76
C PRO A 85 -8.51 -1.78 -11.37
N SER A 86 -9.31 -1.25 -10.44
CA SER A 86 -9.18 0.11 -9.90
C SER A 86 -8.11 0.25 -8.82
N PHE A 87 -7.53 -0.85 -8.33
CA PHE A 87 -6.44 -0.87 -7.36
C PHE A 87 -5.09 -0.97 -8.07
N ASN A 88 -4.20 -0.01 -7.81
CA ASN A 88 -2.87 0.07 -8.41
C ASN A 88 -1.80 -0.19 -7.36
N PHE A 89 -0.87 -1.09 -7.67
CA PHE A 89 0.29 -1.44 -6.84
C PHE A 89 1.52 -1.57 -7.74
N PRO A 90 2.01 -0.46 -8.28
CA PRO A 90 3.09 -0.47 -9.25
C PRO A 90 4.44 -0.86 -8.64
N THR A 91 5.31 -1.42 -9.46
CA THR A 91 6.70 -1.68 -9.11
C THR A 91 7.55 -0.45 -9.37
N SER A 92 8.41 -0.12 -8.41
CA SER A 92 9.50 0.86 -8.54
C SER A 92 10.81 0.24 -8.05
N SER A 93 11.94 0.81 -8.48
CA SER A 93 13.29 0.37 -8.10
C SER A 93 14.19 1.58 -7.92
N ILE A 94 15.13 1.50 -6.97
CA ILE A 94 16.04 2.58 -6.58
C ILE A 94 15.25 3.82 -6.11
N THR A 95 14.46 3.66 -5.04
CA THR A 95 13.49 4.66 -4.58
C THR A 95 13.56 4.93 -3.06
N ASP A 96 14.69 4.62 -2.43
CA ASP A 96 15.03 4.96 -1.04
C ASP A 96 13.96 4.51 -0.02
N GLY A 97 13.49 3.27 -0.14
CA GLY A 97 12.51 2.64 0.74
C GLY A 97 11.14 2.41 0.11
N SER A 98 10.72 3.17 -0.92
CA SER A 98 9.45 2.92 -1.62
C SER A 98 9.44 1.64 -2.46
N ASP A 99 10.58 0.99 -2.64
CA ASP A 99 10.73 -0.35 -3.21
C ASP A 99 10.56 -1.47 -2.16
N ALA A 100 10.75 -1.16 -0.89
CA ALA A 100 10.49 -2.06 0.25
C ALA A 100 9.03 -1.96 0.75
N VAL A 101 8.51 -0.74 0.93
CA VAL A 101 7.11 -0.45 1.26
C VAL A 101 6.50 0.33 0.10
N LYS A 102 5.78 -0.39 -0.77
CA LYS A 102 5.28 0.16 -2.03
C LYS A 102 3.96 0.93 -1.82
N PRO A 103 3.79 2.10 -2.46
CA PRO A 103 2.52 2.82 -2.42
C PRO A 103 1.45 2.08 -3.23
N ALA A 104 0.26 1.93 -2.64
CA ALA A 104 -0.91 1.38 -3.29
C ALA A 104 -2.01 2.44 -3.40
N SER A 105 -2.73 2.48 -4.50
CA SER A 105 -3.79 3.47 -4.70
C SER A 105 -5.07 2.88 -5.26
N LEU A 106 -6.20 3.54 -4.98
CA LEU A 106 -7.51 3.18 -5.49
C LEU A 106 -8.03 4.30 -6.40
N ARG A 107 -8.65 3.93 -7.55
CA ARG A 107 -9.23 4.89 -8.51
C ARG A 107 -8.24 5.94 -9.04
N GLY A 108 -6.93 5.66 -9.01
CA GLY A 108 -5.89 6.59 -9.44
C GLY A 108 -5.62 7.76 -8.49
N LEU A 109 -6.31 7.83 -7.34
CA LEU A 109 -6.05 8.83 -6.31
C LEU A 109 -4.79 8.52 -5.50
N SER A 110 -4.41 9.42 -4.58
CA SER A 110 -3.23 9.23 -3.73
C SER A 110 -3.41 8.01 -2.80
N PRO A 111 -2.34 7.28 -2.46
CA PRO A 111 -2.41 6.15 -1.54
C PRO A 111 -3.06 6.46 -0.20
N ASP A 112 -2.87 7.65 0.31
CA ASP A 112 -3.42 8.15 1.58
C ASP A 112 -4.89 8.62 1.50
N HIS A 113 -5.54 8.52 0.33
CA HIS A 113 -6.98 8.74 0.15
C HIS A 113 -7.81 7.45 0.30
N THR A 114 -7.19 6.35 0.68
CA THR A 114 -7.86 5.06 0.88
C THR A 114 -7.76 4.65 2.35
N LEU A 115 -8.91 4.56 3.01
CA LEU A 115 -8.97 4.09 4.39
C LEU A 115 -8.84 2.57 4.43
N VAL A 116 -7.99 2.05 5.32
CA VAL A 116 -7.86 0.62 5.56
C VAL A 116 -8.42 0.27 6.95
N LEU A 117 -9.25 -0.75 6.99
CA LEU A 117 -9.83 -1.32 8.20
C LEU A 117 -9.39 -2.79 8.36
N VAL A 118 -9.33 -3.25 9.60
CA VAL A 118 -9.22 -4.67 9.95
C VAL A 118 -10.39 -5.00 10.86
N ASN A 119 -11.22 -5.98 10.47
CA ASN A 119 -12.47 -6.32 11.17
C ASN A 119 -13.34 -5.07 11.47
N GLY A 120 -13.37 -4.11 10.55
CA GLY A 120 -14.15 -2.88 10.67
C GLY A 120 -13.54 -1.79 11.57
N LYS A 121 -12.35 -1.98 12.13
CA LYS A 121 -11.63 -0.97 12.93
C LYS A 121 -10.43 -0.42 12.15
N ARG A 122 -10.15 0.89 12.28
CA ARG A 122 -9.09 1.60 11.54
C ARG A 122 -7.72 0.96 11.77
N ARG A 123 -6.96 0.79 10.69
CA ARG A 123 -5.56 0.37 10.68
C ARG A 123 -4.65 1.61 10.65
N HIS A 124 -3.56 1.60 11.42
CA HIS A 124 -2.55 2.66 11.40
C HIS A 124 -1.75 2.68 10.10
N GLY A 125 -1.21 3.87 9.75
CA GLY A 125 -0.37 4.07 8.57
C GLY A 125 1.08 3.64 8.80
N THR A 126 1.84 3.49 7.70
CA THR A 126 3.28 3.24 7.73
C THR A 126 4.06 4.46 8.24
N ALA A 127 5.26 4.25 8.78
CA ALA A 127 6.18 5.32 9.13
C ALA A 127 6.83 5.99 7.91
N LEU A 128 6.91 5.28 6.77
CA LEU A 128 7.57 5.75 5.57
C LEU A 128 6.76 6.84 4.86
N VAL A 129 7.45 7.91 4.46
CA VAL A 129 6.96 8.90 3.50
C VAL A 129 7.60 8.64 2.14
N HIS A 130 6.80 8.58 1.08
CA HIS A 130 7.31 8.38 -0.27
C HIS A 130 7.87 9.69 -0.83
N LEU A 131 9.19 9.81 -0.93
CA LEU A 131 9.85 11.08 -1.28
C LEU A 131 10.35 11.13 -2.72
N ASN A 132 10.77 10.00 -3.27
CA ASN A 132 11.35 9.93 -4.60
C ASN A 132 10.28 9.72 -5.66
N GLY A 133 10.67 9.81 -6.91
CA GLY A 133 9.79 9.92 -8.08
C GLY A 133 8.86 8.75 -8.36
N THR A 134 8.35 8.07 -7.32
CA THR A 134 7.35 6.99 -7.44
C THR A 134 5.93 7.53 -7.55
N MET A 135 5.01 6.68 -7.99
CA MET A 135 3.58 6.92 -7.79
C MET A 135 3.30 7.08 -6.28
N GLY A 136 2.46 8.03 -5.90
CA GLY A 136 2.20 8.32 -4.49
C GLY A 136 3.29 9.16 -3.80
N ARG A 137 4.19 9.84 -4.55
CA ARG A 137 5.16 10.77 -3.98
C ARG A 137 4.47 11.80 -3.08
N GLY A 138 4.97 11.96 -1.87
CA GLY A 138 4.43 12.83 -0.84
C GLY A 138 3.37 12.17 0.05
N SER A 139 2.95 10.94 -0.21
CA SER A 139 1.97 10.23 0.60
C SER A 139 2.60 9.34 1.67
N SER A 140 1.77 8.95 2.65
CA SER A 140 2.05 7.94 3.66
C SER A 140 0.85 7.01 3.73
N ASN A 141 0.97 5.80 3.21
CA ASN A 141 -0.11 4.83 3.08
C ASN A 141 -0.14 3.81 4.24
N VAL A 142 -1.13 2.92 4.22
CA VAL A 142 -1.12 1.70 5.03
C VAL A 142 -0.41 0.59 4.25
N ASP A 143 0.55 -0.10 4.86
CA ASP A 143 1.18 -1.29 4.25
C ASP A 143 0.29 -2.52 4.44
N LEU A 144 -0.43 -2.90 3.39
CA LEU A 144 -1.28 -4.10 3.38
C LEU A 144 -0.49 -5.41 3.51
N ASN A 145 0.81 -5.39 3.20
CA ASN A 145 1.67 -6.58 3.20
C ASN A 145 2.15 -6.96 4.60
N THR A 146 1.88 -6.13 5.61
CA THR A 146 2.11 -6.48 7.02
C THR A 146 1.10 -7.52 7.53
N ILE A 147 -0.04 -7.68 6.86
CA ILE A 147 -1.09 -8.65 7.20
C ILE A 147 -0.95 -9.87 6.28
N PRO A 148 -0.59 -11.06 6.81
CA PRO A 148 -0.36 -12.23 6.00
C PRO A 148 -1.67 -12.73 5.33
N VAL A 149 -1.58 -13.15 4.07
CA VAL A 149 -2.73 -13.70 3.33
C VAL A 149 -3.36 -14.88 4.08
N SER A 150 -2.55 -15.66 4.79
CA SER A 150 -3.00 -16.80 5.60
C SER A 150 -3.95 -16.43 6.75
N ALA A 151 -3.95 -15.17 7.20
CA ALA A 151 -4.86 -14.66 8.24
C ALA A 151 -6.18 -14.12 7.69
N ILE A 152 -6.30 -13.94 6.36
CA ILE A 152 -7.40 -13.22 5.73
C ILE A 152 -8.52 -14.20 5.35
N LYS A 153 -9.75 -13.92 5.81
CA LYS A 153 -10.99 -14.62 5.41
C LYS A 153 -11.55 -14.03 4.10
N ARG A 154 -11.57 -12.69 4.00
CA ARG A 154 -11.96 -11.94 2.81
C ARG A 154 -11.46 -10.51 2.88
N ILE A 155 -11.42 -9.86 1.73
CA ILE A 155 -11.20 -8.41 1.61
C ILE A 155 -12.45 -7.80 0.98
N GLU A 156 -12.93 -6.72 1.59
CA GLU A 156 -14.06 -5.94 1.10
C GLU A 156 -13.52 -4.59 0.61
N VAL A 157 -13.81 -4.21 -0.63
CA VAL A 157 -13.38 -2.94 -1.22
C VAL A 157 -14.62 -2.10 -1.52
N LEU A 158 -14.89 -1.13 -0.67
CA LEU A 158 -15.93 -0.13 -0.89
C LEU A 158 -15.36 0.95 -1.83
N ARG A 159 -15.90 1.02 -3.02
CA ARG A 159 -15.51 1.98 -4.06
C ARG A 159 -16.42 3.22 -4.03
N ASP A 160 -16.42 3.93 -2.90
CA ASP A 160 -17.19 5.15 -2.68
C ASP A 160 -16.61 5.94 -1.51
N GLY A 161 -16.75 7.26 -1.51
CA GLY A 161 -16.41 8.07 -0.35
C GLY A 161 -17.24 7.68 0.87
N ALA A 162 -16.59 7.55 2.03
CA ALA A 162 -17.22 7.05 3.24
C ALA A 162 -16.69 7.67 4.54
N ALA A 163 -16.16 8.91 4.48
CA ALA A 163 -15.60 9.58 5.63
C ALA A 163 -16.63 9.81 6.74
N ALA A 164 -17.89 10.11 6.40
CA ALA A 164 -18.97 10.24 7.37
C ALA A 164 -19.24 8.96 8.17
N GLN A 165 -18.99 7.78 7.57
CA GLN A 165 -19.24 6.47 8.19
C GLN A 165 -18.05 5.94 8.96
N TYR A 166 -16.82 6.10 8.41
CA TYR A 166 -15.61 5.44 8.92
C TYR A 166 -14.51 6.42 9.37
N GLY A 167 -14.68 7.72 9.13
CA GLY A 167 -13.73 8.78 9.46
C GLY A 167 -12.88 9.23 8.30
N SER A 168 -12.05 10.25 8.54
CA SER A 168 -11.13 10.85 7.56
C SER A 168 -10.34 9.82 6.75
N ASP A 169 -9.84 10.21 5.58
CA ASP A 169 -9.03 9.44 4.62
C ASP A 169 -9.85 8.55 3.64
N ALA A 170 -11.17 8.32 3.90
CA ALA A 170 -12.03 7.53 3.04
C ALA A 170 -12.59 8.35 1.85
N ILE A 171 -11.70 8.91 1.01
CA ILE A 171 -12.05 9.70 -0.18
C ILE A 171 -12.21 8.80 -1.41
N ALA A 172 -11.18 8.00 -1.74
CA ALA A 172 -11.21 7.06 -2.86
C ALA A 172 -12.10 5.84 -2.57
N GLY A 173 -12.12 5.43 -1.31
CA GLY A 173 -12.84 4.27 -0.84
C GLY A 173 -12.29 3.72 0.47
N VAL A 174 -12.79 2.52 0.83
CA VAL A 174 -12.39 1.81 2.04
C VAL A 174 -12.02 0.36 1.69
N ILE A 175 -10.90 -0.12 2.22
CA ILE A 175 -10.50 -1.53 2.16
C ILE A 175 -10.65 -2.11 3.56
N ASN A 176 -11.54 -3.09 3.74
CA ASN A 176 -11.71 -3.80 5.00
C ASN A 176 -11.18 -5.22 4.88
N ILE A 177 -10.20 -5.54 5.70
CA ILE A 177 -9.62 -6.88 5.81
C ILE A 177 -10.34 -7.61 6.94
N VAL A 178 -11.10 -8.64 6.59
CA VAL A 178 -11.78 -9.50 7.55
C VAL A 178 -10.88 -10.70 7.84
N LEU A 179 -10.52 -10.88 9.10
CA LEU A 179 -9.65 -11.96 9.54
C LEU A 179 -10.41 -13.27 9.70
N LYS A 180 -9.70 -14.40 9.58
CA LYS A 180 -10.24 -15.74 9.82
C LYS A 180 -10.73 -15.88 11.26
N ASP A 181 -11.91 -16.48 11.42
CA ASP A 181 -12.61 -16.70 12.69
C ASP A 181 -12.96 -18.19 12.90
N GLN A 182 -12.47 -19.06 12.03
CA GLN A 182 -12.73 -20.49 12.09
C GLN A 182 -12.13 -21.09 13.36
N ALA A 183 -12.85 -22.03 13.96
CA ALA A 183 -12.42 -22.78 15.14
C ALA A 183 -12.54 -24.28 14.91
N GLY A 184 -11.51 -25.02 15.28
CA GLY A 184 -11.47 -26.49 15.15
C GLY A 184 -10.99 -26.98 13.78
N SER A 185 -10.35 -26.14 13.01
CA SER A 185 -9.69 -26.47 11.75
C SER A 185 -8.39 -25.68 11.59
N GLY A 186 -7.53 -26.16 10.73
CA GLY A 186 -6.28 -25.48 10.42
C GLY A 186 -5.73 -25.85 9.04
N GLU A 187 -4.76 -25.06 8.58
CA GLU A 187 -4.04 -25.32 7.33
C GLU A 187 -2.55 -24.99 7.52
N VAL A 188 -1.69 -25.88 7.05
CA VAL A 188 -0.26 -25.62 6.83
C VAL A 188 -0.05 -25.57 5.33
N ALA A 189 0.62 -24.53 4.86
CA ALA A 189 0.93 -24.39 3.45
C ALA A 189 2.38 -23.97 3.24
N ALA A 190 2.96 -24.43 2.12
CA ALA A 190 4.27 -24.02 1.66
C ALA A 190 4.20 -23.73 0.16
N SER A 191 4.90 -22.69 -0.30
CA SER A 191 5.03 -22.39 -1.73
C SER A 191 6.45 -21.95 -2.08
N THR A 192 6.81 -22.16 -3.35
CA THR A 192 8.08 -21.75 -3.94
C THR A 192 7.88 -21.38 -5.41
N GLY A 193 8.74 -20.53 -5.93
CA GLY A 193 8.72 -20.13 -7.32
C GLY A 193 9.89 -19.24 -7.69
N GLN A 194 9.98 -18.88 -8.95
CA GLN A 194 10.99 -17.98 -9.50
C GLN A 194 10.53 -17.37 -10.83
N THR A 195 11.24 -16.35 -11.30
CA THR A 195 11.01 -15.77 -12.64
C THR A 195 11.54 -16.69 -13.74
N TYR A 196 11.11 -16.48 -14.99
CA TYR A 196 11.63 -17.22 -16.14
C TYR A 196 13.11 -16.90 -16.40
N GLU A 197 13.60 -15.74 -15.94
CA GLU A 197 15.02 -15.35 -16.01
C GLU A 197 15.91 -16.11 -14.97
N GLY A 198 15.29 -16.89 -14.07
CA GLY A 198 16.01 -17.70 -13.08
C GLY A 198 16.48 -16.91 -11.86
N ASP A 199 15.89 -15.73 -11.61
CA ASP A 199 16.08 -14.91 -10.41
C ASP A 199 14.77 -14.73 -9.64
N GLY A 200 14.80 -13.99 -8.52
CA GLY A 200 13.60 -13.75 -7.71
C GLY A 200 13.03 -15.01 -7.07
N GLU A 201 13.86 -16.02 -6.87
CA GLU A 201 13.48 -17.25 -6.13
C GLU A 201 12.87 -16.90 -4.80
N TYR A 202 11.79 -17.60 -4.46
CA TYR A 202 11.15 -17.39 -3.17
C TYR A 202 10.70 -18.69 -2.52
N TYR A 203 10.55 -18.62 -1.20
CA TYR A 203 9.79 -19.60 -0.42
C TYR A 203 8.93 -18.90 0.60
N LYS A 204 7.76 -19.48 0.80
CA LYS A 204 6.77 -19.08 1.79
C LYS A 204 6.31 -20.32 2.52
N ALA A 205 6.19 -20.19 3.84
CA ALA A 205 5.55 -21.17 4.70
C ALA A 205 4.52 -20.46 5.57
N SER A 206 3.36 -21.06 5.73
CA SER A 206 2.29 -20.50 6.56
C SER A 206 1.58 -21.59 7.36
N LEU A 207 1.10 -21.19 8.53
CA LEU A 207 0.21 -21.96 9.40
C LEU A 207 -0.95 -21.06 9.78
N ASN A 208 -2.17 -21.52 9.57
CA ASN A 208 -3.35 -20.96 10.20
C ASN A 208 -4.04 -22.06 11.01
N SER A 209 -4.49 -21.77 12.21
CA SER A 209 -5.23 -22.74 13.02
C SER A 209 -6.19 -22.03 13.97
N GLY A 210 -7.38 -22.61 14.10
CA GLY A 210 -8.42 -22.14 14.97
C GLY A 210 -8.71 -23.10 16.12
N PHE A 211 -8.82 -22.59 17.31
CA PHE A 211 -9.18 -23.32 18.52
C PHE A 211 -10.50 -22.83 19.06
N ARG A 212 -11.33 -23.77 19.49
CA ARG A 212 -12.54 -23.48 20.24
C ARG A 212 -12.26 -23.57 21.73
N PHE A 213 -12.77 -22.61 22.49
CA PHE A 213 -12.75 -22.67 23.96
C PHE A 213 -14.12 -22.28 24.49
N ALA A 214 -14.52 -22.87 25.61
CA ALA A 214 -15.88 -22.86 26.10
C ALA A 214 -16.87 -23.24 24.95
N ASP A 215 -18.13 -22.84 25.00
CA ASP A 215 -19.14 -23.24 24.01
C ASP A 215 -19.14 -22.31 22.78
N THR A 216 -18.75 -21.05 22.93
CA THR A 216 -18.91 -19.98 21.94
C THR A 216 -17.60 -19.24 21.59
N GLY A 217 -16.51 -19.56 22.30
CA GLY A 217 -15.25 -18.87 22.12
C GLY A 217 -14.38 -19.48 21.02
N PHE A 218 -13.70 -18.63 20.28
CA PHE A 218 -12.67 -19.02 19.31
C PHE A 218 -11.39 -18.22 19.47
N VAL A 219 -10.29 -18.83 19.12
CA VAL A 219 -9.00 -18.17 18.84
C VAL A 219 -8.48 -18.71 17.53
N ASN A 220 -8.32 -17.87 16.54
CA ASN A 220 -7.65 -18.18 15.29
C ASN A 220 -6.30 -17.47 15.27
N PHE A 221 -5.24 -18.17 14.91
CA PHE A 221 -3.92 -17.59 14.76
C PHE A 221 -3.30 -17.97 13.43
N SER A 222 -2.50 -17.08 12.88
CA SER A 222 -1.74 -17.27 11.65
C SER A 222 -0.28 -16.93 11.88
N VAL A 223 0.60 -17.74 11.35
CA VAL A 223 2.04 -17.49 11.28
C VAL A 223 2.48 -17.64 9.85
N GLU A 224 3.26 -16.68 9.35
CA GLU A 224 3.76 -16.73 8.00
C GLU A 224 5.24 -16.31 7.97
N GLN A 225 6.03 -17.05 7.21
CA GLN A 225 7.41 -16.71 6.90
C GLN A 225 7.62 -16.70 5.39
N GLN A 226 8.22 -15.62 4.90
CA GLN A 226 8.54 -15.45 3.48
C GLN A 226 10.02 -15.09 3.31
N HIS A 227 10.60 -15.55 2.22
CA HIS A 227 11.89 -15.11 1.72
C HIS A 227 11.81 -14.99 0.20
N LYS A 228 12.26 -13.87 -0.34
CA LYS A 228 12.37 -13.64 -1.78
C LYS A 228 13.71 -13.02 -2.10
N ASN A 229 14.42 -13.60 -3.06
CA ASN A 229 15.61 -12.99 -3.65
C ASN A 229 15.21 -11.80 -4.54
N GLY A 230 16.11 -10.85 -4.69
CA GLY A 230 15.90 -9.72 -5.60
C GLY A 230 15.94 -10.16 -7.07
N THR A 231 15.32 -9.34 -7.93
CA THR A 231 15.42 -9.52 -9.38
C THR A 231 16.35 -8.47 -9.99
N ASN A 232 16.87 -8.71 -11.19
CA ASN A 232 17.71 -7.75 -11.87
C ASN A 232 17.39 -7.68 -13.38
N ARG A 233 16.95 -6.52 -13.85
CA ARG A 233 16.68 -6.18 -15.25
C ARG A 233 17.48 -4.97 -15.68
N ALA A 234 18.67 -4.75 -15.06
CA ALA A 234 19.57 -3.67 -15.44
C ALA A 234 20.23 -3.94 -16.79
N GLY A 235 20.44 -2.88 -17.56
CA GLY A 235 21.34 -2.90 -18.70
C GLY A 235 22.81 -2.84 -18.29
N LEU A 236 23.68 -3.05 -19.27
CA LEU A 236 25.12 -2.93 -19.08
C LEU A 236 25.52 -1.46 -18.93
N ASP A 237 26.41 -1.16 -17.99
CA ASP A 237 26.95 0.18 -17.76
C ASP A 237 28.03 0.50 -18.80
N PRO A 238 27.79 1.44 -19.74
CA PRO A 238 28.76 1.78 -20.78
C PRO A 238 29.84 2.77 -20.32
N ARG A 239 29.72 3.32 -19.10
CA ARG A 239 30.62 4.36 -18.61
C ARG A 239 32.04 3.82 -18.45
N GLU A 240 33.06 4.67 -18.71
CA GLU A 240 34.42 4.38 -18.30
C GLU A 240 34.50 4.34 -16.78
N GLN A 241 35.01 3.26 -16.23
CA GLN A 241 35.07 2.98 -14.79
C GLN A 241 36.29 3.65 -14.13
N TYR A 242 37.43 3.65 -14.84
CA TYR A 242 38.72 4.01 -14.30
C TYR A 242 39.27 5.28 -14.96
N ASN A 243 40.26 5.91 -14.29
CA ASN A 243 41.02 6.98 -14.90
C ASN A 243 41.99 6.42 -15.97
N PRO A 244 42.16 7.08 -17.10
CA PRO A 244 43.14 6.68 -18.11
C PRO A 244 44.58 6.62 -17.54
N ILE A 245 45.36 5.63 -17.97
CA ILE A 245 46.78 5.49 -17.64
C ILE A 245 47.60 6.00 -18.83
N ASN A 246 48.39 7.03 -18.66
CA ASN A 246 49.21 7.64 -19.73
C ASN A 246 48.42 8.00 -20.99
N GLY A 247 47.15 8.44 -20.81
CA GLY A 247 46.27 8.82 -21.91
C GLY A 247 45.59 7.67 -22.65
N ALA A 248 45.83 6.41 -22.25
CA ALA A 248 45.13 5.23 -22.74
C ALA A 248 44.15 4.70 -21.72
N PRO A 249 43.07 4.01 -22.14
CA PRO A 249 42.14 3.37 -21.24
C PRO A 249 42.87 2.41 -20.27
N ASP A 250 42.42 2.37 -19.00
CA ASP A 250 42.95 1.43 -18.02
C ASP A 250 42.69 -0.02 -18.49
N PRO A 251 43.64 -0.94 -18.45
CA PRO A 251 43.44 -2.33 -18.88
C PRO A 251 42.28 -3.06 -18.16
N ARG A 252 41.91 -2.65 -16.95
CA ARG A 252 40.78 -3.18 -16.19
C ARG A 252 39.44 -2.94 -16.86
N GLU A 253 39.31 -1.93 -17.74
CA GLU A 253 38.10 -1.65 -18.51
C GLU A 253 37.66 -2.87 -19.33
N ALA A 254 38.61 -3.66 -19.86
CA ALA A 254 38.33 -4.83 -20.67
C ALA A 254 37.78 -6.03 -19.88
N SER A 255 38.03 -6.09 -18.58
CA SER A 255 37.60 -7.19 -17.72
C SER A 255 36.50 -6.79 -16.72
N PHE A 256 36.12 -5.51 -16.70
CA PHE A 256 35.11 -5.03 -15.78
C PHE A 256 33.72 -5.64 -16.07
N ASN A 257 33.05 -6.12 -15.04
CA ASN A 257 31.66 -6.59 -15.16
C ASN A 257 30.70 -5.39 -15.32
N ARG A 258 30.24 -5.19 -16.54
CA ARG A 258 29.36 -4.08 -16.89
C ARG A 258 27.94 -4.20 -16.30
N LEU A 259 27.53 -5.33 -15.79
CA LEU A 259 26.27 -5.49 -15.06
C LEU A 259 26.47 -5.05 -13.60
N SER A 260 26.68 -3.75 -13.41
CA SER A 260 27.06 -3.14 -12.13
C SER A 260 25.88 -2.70 -11.26
N HIS A 261 24.69 -2.59 -11.84
CA HIS A 261 23.47 -2.16 -11.14
C HIS A 261 22.53 -3.32 -10.85
N LYS A 262 21.65 -3.12 -9.87
CA LYS A 262 20.48 -3.96 -9.58
C LYS A 262 19.22 -3.14 -9.80
N VAL A 263 18.43 -3.46 -10.81
CA VAL A 263 17.16 -2.81 -11.17
C VAL A 263 16.07 -3.87 -11.21
N GLY A 264 15.22 -3.90 -10.21
CA GLY A 264 14.19 -4.93 -10.05
C GLY A 264 13.48 -4.84 -8.72
N ASP A 265 12.81 -5.90 -8.33
CA ASP A 265 12.24 -6.04 -7.00
C ASP A 265 13.36 -6.18 -5.95
N ALA A 266 13.18 -5.54 -4.81
CA ALA A 266 14.03 -5.74 -3.65
C ALA A 266 13.99 -7.18 -3.15
N ALA A 267 15.12 -7.69 -2.65
CA ALA A 267 15.11 -8.90 -1.85
C ALA A 267 14.44 -8.62 -0.51
N PHE A 268 13.73 -9.61 0.05
CA PHE A 268 13.19 -9.47 1.41
C PHE A 268 13.06 -10.79 2.15
N LYS A 269 13.09 -10.69 3.47
CA LYS A 269 12.66 -11.71 4.43
C LYS A 269 11.57 -11.11 5.29
N GLN A 270 10.46 -11.82 5.46
CA GLN A 270 9.35 -11.36 6.29
C GLN A 270 8.87 -12.47 7.21
N GLN A 271 8.54 -12.09 8.43
CA GLN A 271 7.85 -12.92 9.41
C GLN A 271 6.63 -12.16 9.90
N ALA A 272 5.49 -12.84 9.99
CA ALA A 272 4.25 -12.24 10.48
C ALA A 272 3.49 -13.23 11.36
N VAL A 273 2.89 -12.71 12.43
CA VAL A 273 1.99 -13.45 13.33
C VAL A 273 0.74 -12.61 13.51
N PHE A 274 -0.44 -13.22 13.33
CA PHE A 274 -1.73 -12.57 13.54
C PHE A 274 -2.65 -13.46 14.38
N ILE A 275 -3.49 -12.81 15.18
CA ILE A 275 -4.49 -13.45 16.05
C ILE A 275 -5.82 -12.76 15.85
N ASN A 276 -6.90 -13.55 15.82
CA ASN A 276 -8.27 -13.11 15.90
C ASN A 276 -9.01 -13.99 16.91
N ALA A 277 -9.61 -13.38 17.93
CA ALA A 277 -10.28 -14.08 19.00
C ALA A 277 -11.63 -13.44 19.33
N GLY A 278 -12.60 -14.25 19.64
CA GLY A 278 -13.93 -13.85 20.08
C GLY A 278 -14.46 -14.78 21.14
N TYR A 279 -15.29 -14.24 22.03
CA TYR A 279 -16.02 -15.00 23.04
C TYR A 279 -17.39 -14.39 23.30
N GLU A 280 -18.43 -15.19 23.18
CA GLU A 280 -19.81 -14.77 23.42
C GLU A 280 -20.35 -15.39 24.71
N HIS A 281 -21.00 -14.58 25.54
CA HIS A 281 -21.75 -15.03 26.70
C HIS A 281 -23.04 -14.23 26.85
N GLY A 282 -24.18 -14.88 26.63
CA GLY A 282 -25.46 -14.19 26.53
C GLY A 282 -25.49 -13.23 25.34
N THR A 283 -25.75 -11.95 25.59
CA THR A 283 -25.74 -10.89 24.57
C THR A 283 -24.40 -10.15 24.51
N THR A 284 -23.43 -10.55 25.32
CA THR A 284 -22.11 -9.90 25.39
C THR A 284 -21.09 -10.69 24.59
N GLU A 285 -20.39 -9.99 23.70
CA GLU A 285 -19.30 -10.50 22.88
C GLU A 285 -18.02 -9.74 23.23
N TRP A 286 -16.95 -10.46 23.63
CA TRP A 286 -15.59 -9.92 23.73
C TRP A 286 -14.81 -10.31 22.48
N TYR A 287 -14.02 -9.39 21.97
CA TYR A 287 -13.15 -9.69 20.84
C TYR A 287 -11.77 -9.06 21.01
N ALA A 288 -10.79 -9.69 20.41
CA ALA A 288 -9.44 -9.15 20.29
C ALA A 288 -8.81 -9.63 18.99
N PHE A 289 -8.17 -8.73 18.25
CA PHE A 289 -7.42 -9.09 17.06
C PHE A 289 -6.22 -8.16 16.87
N GLY A 290 -5.22 -8.68 16.17
CA GLY A 290 -4.01 -7.94 15.87
C GLY A 290 -2.88 -8.87 15.49
N GLY A 291 -1.68 -8.32 15.41
CA GLY A 291 -0.50 -9.08 15.03
C GLY A 291 0.74 -8.24 15.01
N ALA A 292 1.82 -8.88 14.65
CA ALA A 292 3.11 -8.26 14.42
C ALA A 292 3.76 -8.81 13.14
N SER A 293 4.46 -7.95 12.42
CA SER A 293 5.30 -8.35 11.29
C SER A 293 6.67 -7.67 11.38
N HIS A 294 7.67 -8.36 10.86
CA HIS A 294 9.03 -7.85 10.70
C HIS A 294 9.52 -8.21 9.30
N ARG A 295 10.02 -7.20 8.57
CA ARG A 295 10.55 -7.36 7.21
C ARG A 295 11.93 -6.74 7.12
N GLU A 296 12.92 -7.54 6.69
CA GLU A 296 14.23 -7.09 6.25
C GLU A 296 14.22 -7.03 4.72
N SER A 297 14.62 -5.91 4.14
CA SER A 297 14.69 -5.75 2.68
C SER A 297 16.09 -5.31 2.26
N ALA A 298 16.43 -5.50 0.99
CA ALA A 298 17.66 -4.99 0.40
C ALA A 298 17.48 -4.65 -1.07
N SER A 299 17.84 -3.44 -1.46
CA SER A 299 17.82 -2.95 -2.84
C SER A 299 19.11 -2.21 -3.19
N GLY A 300 19.51 -2.27 -4.46
CA GLY A 300 20.66 -1.51 -4.95
C GLY A 300 20.31 -0.02 -5.08
N ALA A 301 21.27 0.85 -4.81
CA ALA A 301 21.23 2.25 -5.20
C ALA A 301 21.94 2.44 -6.56
N PHE A 302 22.43 3.67 -6.84
CA PHE A 302 23.24 3.93 -8.04
C PHE A 302 24.68 3.48 -7.82
N TYR A 303 25.26 2.76 -8.78
CA TYR A 303 26.65 2.32 -8.74
C TYR A 303 27.63 3.49 -8.80
N ARG A 304 28.59 3.50 -7.88
CA ARG A 304 29.70 4.43 -7.83
C ARG A 304 30.87 3.84 -8.60
N ILE A 305 31.21 4.41 -9.77
CA ILE A 305 32.33 3.94 -10.59
C ILE A 305 33.66 4.14 -9.87
N ALA A 306 34.69 3.42 -10.24
CA ALA A 306 36.02 3.49 -9.59
C ALA A 306 36.57 4.90 -9.49
N LYS A 307 36.39 5.74 -10.54
CA LYS A 307 36.85 7.13 -10.59
C LYS A 307 35.84 8.15 -10.02
N ASP A 308 34.72 7.71 -9.42
CA ASP A 308 33.71 8.61 -8.83
C ASP A 308 34.35 9.42 -7.68
N ALA A 309 34.05 10.71 -7.61
CA ALA A 309 34.54 11.60 -6.54
C ALA A 309 34.07 11.12 -5.14
N ARG A 310 33.00 10.37 -5.06
CA ARG A 310 32.42 9.78 -3.84
C ARG A 310 32.96 8.38 -3.54
N ASN A 311 33.96 7.92 -4.29
CA ASN A 311 34.67 6.67 -4.03
C ASN A 311 36.00 6.93 -3.30
N ILE A 312 36.45 5.94 -2.55
CA ILE A 312 37.78 5.83 -1.94
C ILE A 312 38.43 4.57 -2.51
N PRO A 313 39.34 4.68 -3.48
CA PRO A 313 39.92 3.53 -4.18
C PRO A 313 40.64 2.52 -3.27
N GLU A 314 41.11 2.96 -2.11
CA GLU A 314 41.70 2.08 -1.10
C GLU A 314 40.70 1.11 -0.47
N ILE A 315 39.41 1.45 -0.48
CA ILE A 315 38.34 0.59 0.01
C ILE A 315 37.72 -0.15 -1.18
N TYR A 316 37.36 0.58 -2.25
CA TYR A 316 36.70 0.01 -3.44
C TYR A 316 37.45 0.35 -4.72
N PRO A 317 38.50 -0.43 -5.06
CA PRO A 317 39.38 -0.14 -6.21
C PRO A 317 38.66 -0.20 -7.55
N ASP A 318 37.56 -0.93 -7.63
CA ASP A 318 36.76 -1.11 -8.85
C ASP A 318 35.39 -0.39 -8.81
N GLY A 319 35.16 0.43 -7.77
CA GLY A 319 33.84 1.02 -7.50
C GLY A 319 32.94 0.11 -6.66
N TYR A 320 31.70 0.53 -6.42
CA TYR A 320 30.78 -0.22 -5.57
C TYR A 320 29.31 0.14 -5.82
N LEU A 321 28.43 -0.80 -5.52
CA LEU A 321 26.98 -0.59 -5.51
C LEU A 321 26.52 -0.45 -4.06
N PRO A 322 26.17 0.75 -3.57
CA PRO A 322 25.56 0.88 -2.25
C PRO A 322 24.25 0.13 -2.20
N GLU A 323 23.96 -0.52 -1.09
CA GLU A 323 22.69 -1.19 -0.84
C GLU A 323 21.95 -0.48 0.29
N ILE A 324 20.69 -0.08 0.02
CA ILE A 324 19.74 0.38 1.03
C ILE A 324 19.04 -0.86 1.54
N ALA A 325 19.23 -1.16 2.83
CA ALA A 325 18.75 -2.37 3.47
C ALA A 325 17.82 -2.03 4.65
N PRO A 326 16.58 -1.58 4.40
CA PRO A 326 15.68 -1.20 5.45
C PRO A 326 15.15 -2.42 6.22
N GLU A 327 14.94 -2.21 7.53
CA GLU A 327 14.15 -3.08 8.39
C GLU A 327 12.85 -2.38 8.74
N SER A 328 11.70 -2.99 8.41
CA SER A 328 10.38 -2.51 8.82
C SER A 328 9.77 -3.42 9.87
N GLY A 329 9.31 -2.81 10.95
CA GLY A 329 8.54 -3.43 12.02
C GLY A 329 7.12 -2.87 12.04
N ASP A 330 6.15 -3.73 12.31
CA ASP A 330 4.75 -3.33 12.43
C ASP A 330 4.07 -4.19 13.51
N TYR A 331 3.29 -3.57 14.38
CA TYR A 331 2.43 -4.30 15.28
C TYR A 331 1.10 -3.59 15.50
N SER A 332 0.08 -4.34 15.83
CA SER A 332 -1.22 -3.79 16.22
C SER A 332 -1.95 -4.72 17.16
N LEU A 333 -2.80 -4.14 18.00
CA LEU A 333 -3.75 -4.85 18.82
C LEU A 333 -5.02 -4.01 18.95
N THR A 334 -6.16 -4.62 18.68
CA THR A 334 -7.49 -4.04 18.95
C THR A 334 -8.26 -5.01 19.83
N THR A 335 -8.88 -4.51 20.88
CA THR A 335 -9.75 -5.28 21.76
C THR A 335 -11.05 -4.52 22.02
N GLY A 336 -12.12 -5.23 22.23
CA GLY A 336 -13.40 -4.59 22.51
C GLY A 336 -14.44 -5.54 23.10
N VAL A 337 -15.54 -4.94 23.46
CA VAL A 337 -16.71 -5.63 24.01
C VAL A 337 -17.99 -5.06 23.37
N ARG A 338 -18.83 -5.95 22.88
CA ARG A 338 -20.17 -5.64 22.36
C ARG A 338 -21.21 -6.19 23.31
N PHE A 339 -22.22 -5.41 23.61
CA PHE A 339 -23.29 -5.83 24.54
C PHE A 339 -24.56 -5.01 24.28
N ASP A 340 -25.70 -5.55 24.68
CA ASP A 340 -27.00 -4.92 24.51
C ASP A 340 -27.48 -4.23 25.79
N VAL A 341 -27.89 -2.96 25.65
CA VAL A 341 -28.52 -2.16 26.73
C VAL A 341 -29.77 -1.46 26.18
N ALA A 342 -30.94 -1.75 26.70
CA ALA A 342 -32.23 -1.11 26.30
C ALA A 342 -32.43 -1.13 24.77
N ASP A 343 -32.17 -2.28 24.14
CA ASP A 343 -32.22 -2.53 22.67
C ASP A 343 -31.15 -1.78 21.85
N TRP A 344 -30.21 -1.10 22.48
CA TRP A 344 -29.03 -0.58 21.78
C TRP A 344 -27.91 -1.61 21.83
N ARG A 345 -27.30 -1.92 20.68
CA ARG A 345 -26.05 -2.65 20.60
C ARG A 345 -24.90 -1.67 20.77
N LEU A 346 -24.17 -1.81 21.86
CA LEU A 346 -22.99 -1.01 22.16
C LEU A 346 -21.72 -1.78 21.79
N ASP A 347 -20.72 -1.09 21.22
CA ASP A 347 -19.38 -1.61 20.95
C ASP A 347 -18.35 -0.62 21.54
N LEU A 348 -17.66 -1.05 22.59
CA LEU A 348 -16.55 -0.31 23.19
C LEU A 348 -15.25 -0.94 22.75
N SER A 349 -14.37 -0.18 22.14
CA SER A 349 -13.10 -0.73 21.64
C SER A 349 -11.93 0.21 21.89
N ALA A 350 -10.77 -0.39 22.11
CA ALA A 350 -9.48 0.27 22.18
C ALA A 350 -8.49 -0.43 21.23
N GLY A 351 -7.73 0.35 20.50
CA GLY A 351 -6.72 -0.15 19.57
C GLY A 351 -5.42 0.61 19.70
N THR A 352 -4.32 -0.08 19.42
CA THR A 352 -2.99 0.53 19.29
C THR A 352 -2.27 -0.12 18.11
N GLY A 353 -1.42 0.65 17.45
CA GLY A 353 -0.55 0.13 16.41
C GLY A 353 0.64 1.04 16.18
N GLU A 354 1.74 0.46 15.72
CA GLU A 354 2.98 1.15 15.42
C GLU A 354 3.62 0.55 14.19
N SER A 355 4.15 1.41 13.35
CA SER A 355 5.02 1.06 12.23
C SER A 355 6.36 1.74 12.45
N SER A 356 7.45 1.00 12.29
CA SER A 356 8.82 1.52 12.30
C SER A 356 9.53 1.18 11.00
N PHE A 357 10.41 2.08 10.55
CA PHE A 357 11.21 1.91 9.34
C PHE A 357 12.64 2.38 9.61
N LYS A 358 13.56 1.42 9.78
CA LYS A 358 14.98 1.65 10.03
C LYS A 358 15.76 1.59 8.74
N TYR A 359 16.61 2.59 8.52
CA TYR A 359 17.50 2.60 7.36
C TYR A 359 18.85 2.04 7.76
N TYR A 360 19.28 0.98 7.09
CA TYR A 360 20.66 0.52 7.06
C TYR A 360 21.21 0.69 5.65
N VAL A 361 22.45 1.07 5.55
CA VAL A 361 23.16 1.17 4.28
C VAL A 361 24.37 0.25 4.34
N ASN A 362 24.47 -0.67 3.38
CA ASN A 362 25.53 -1.67 3.29
C ASN A 362 26.33 -1.48 1.99
N ASN A 363 27.49 -2.12 1.90
CA ASN A 363 28.39 -2.06 0.75
C ASN A 363 28.59 -0.61 0.27
N SER A 364 28.87 0.30 1.21
CA SER A 364 28.94 1.74 0.99
C SER A 364 30.17 2.32 1.71
N LEU A 365 30.28 3.65 1.74
CA LEU A 365 31.26 4.40 2.53
C LEU A 365 30.82 5.87 2.69
N ASN A 366 31.39 6.55 3.68
CA ASN A 366 31.37 8.01 3.77
C ASN A 366 32.70 8.55 3.20
N ALA A 367 32.66 9.12 1.98
CA ALA A 367 33.87 9.54 1.29
C ALA A 367 34.65 10.60 2.07
N SER A 368 33.95 11.46 2.83
CA SER A 368 34.59 12.50 3.65
C SER A 368 35.33 11.95 4.88
N PHE A 369 35.12 10.69 5.24
CA PHE A 369 35.86 10.01 6.31
C PHE A 369 37.23 9.49 5.82
N GLY A 370 37.34 9.24 4.51
CA GLY A 370 38.59 8.76 3.89
C GLY A 370 38.75 7.22 3.97
N PRO A 371 40.02 6.73 3.88
CA PRO A 371 40.34 5.30 3.74
C PRO A 371 39.92 4.41 4.92
N ASN A 372 39.60 4.98 6.05
CA ASN A 372 39.14 4.26 7.24
C ASN A 372 37.61 4.28 7.40
N SER A 373 36.86 4.69 6.38
CA SER A 373 35.44 4.73 6.45
C SER A 373 34.82 3.33 6.68
N PRO A 374 33.88 3.17 7.61
CA PRO A 374 33.04 2.00 7.66
C PRO A 374 32.32 1.76 6.31
N THR A 375 32.05 0.49 6.00
CA THR A 375 31.35 0.08 4.76
C THR A 375 29.85 -0.17 4.95
N SER A 376 29.36 0.04 6.16
CA SER A 376 27.95 -0.01 6.53
C SER A 376 27.66 0.99 7.64
N ALA A 377 26.42 1.46 7.73
CA ALA A 377 25.96 2.31 8.81
C ALA A 377 24.45 2.19 9.04
N TYR A 378 24.03 2.39 10.28
CA TYR A 378 22.65 2.72 10.61
C TYR A 378 22.41 4.20 10.26
N ALA A 379 21.42 4.43 9.38
CA ALA A 379 21.17 5.77 8.82
C ALA A 379 19.91 6.45 9.44
N GLY A 380 19.36 5.88 10.50
CA GLY A 380 18.25 6.43 11.27
C GLY A 380 16.94 5.67 11.11
N GLU A 381 15.91 6.15 11.80
CA GLU A 381 14.62 5.45 11.92
C GLU A 381 13.46 6.44 11.84
N LEU A 382 12.39 6.00 11.21
CA LEU A 382 11.07 6.63 11.23
C LEU A 382 10.12 5.75 12.07
N VAL A 383 9.31 6.36 12.93
CA VAL A 383 8.29 5.65 13.73
C VAL A 383 6.96 6.40 13.62
N ASN A 384 5.89 5.68 13.31
CA ASN A 384 4.53 6.19 13.35
C ASN A 384 3.68 5.32 14.26
N ALA A 385 3.05 5.88 15.26
CA ALA A 385 2.18 5.16 16.18
C ALA A 385 0.79 5.78 16.24
N GLU A 386 -0.21 4.93 16.43
CA GLU A 386 -1.61 5.33 16.54
C GLU A 386 -2.31 4.60 17.68
N GLN A 387 -3.11 5.32 18.45
CA GLN A 387 -3.99 4.78 19.48
C GLN A 387 -5.41 5.26 19.20
N ASN A 388 -6.36 4.34 19.24
CA ASN A 388 -7.77 4.58 18.97
C ASN A 388 -8.62 4.13 20.16
N PHE A 389 -9.60 4.93 20.52
CA PHE A 389 -10.66 4.57 21.44
C PHE A 389 -12.00 4.90 20.82
N ASN A 390 -12.93 3.92 20.78
CA ASN A 390 -14.23 4.10 20.13
C ASN A 390 -15.35 3.63 21.08
N ILE A 391 -16.45 4.36 21.03
CA ILE A 391 -17.75 4.01 21.61
C ILE A 391 -18.74 4.10 20.47
N ASP A 392 -19.25 2.95 20.00
CA ASP A 392 -20.25 2.87 18.95
C ASP A 392 -21.55 2.34 19.53
N ALA A 393 -22.68 2.86 19.09
CA ALA A 393 -24.01 2.42 19.51
C ALA A 393 -24.91 2.32 18.28
N SER A 394 -25.67 1.23 18.18
CA SER A 394 -26.66 1.07 17.12
C SER A 394 -27.96 0.49 17.64
N LYS A 395 -29.07 0.93 17.07
CA LYS A 395 -30.41 0.40 17.39
C LYS A 395 -31.21 0.23 16.10
N ARG A 396 -31.90 -0.89 16.04
CA ARG A 396 -32.79 -1.27 14.93
C ARG A 396 -34.23 -1.05 15.35
N TYR A 397 -34.95 -0.30 14.53
CA TYR A 397 -36.38 -0.06 14.68
C TYR A 397 -37.11 -0.75 13.54
N SER A 398 -38.03 -1.66 13.86
CA SER A 398 -38.89 -2.29 12.89
C SER A 398 -40.27 -1.63 12.96
N PHE A 399 -40.80 -1.21 11.83
CA PHE A 399 -42.10 -0.56 11.70
C PHE A 399 -43.11 -1.48 11.03
N VAL A 400 -44.38 -1.06 11.07
CA VAL A 400 -45.45 -1.73 10.31
C VAL A 400 -45.10 -1.64 8.81
N ASN A 401 -45.36 -2.69 8.04
CA ASN A 401 -45.06 -2.85 6.62
C ASN A 401 -43.57 -3.21 6.31
N ASP A 402 -42.91 -3.95 7.19
CA ASP A 402 -41.53 -4.43 6.99
C ASP A 402 -40.48 -3.35 6.78
N SER A 403 -40.79 -2.11 7.08
CA SER A 403 -39.81 -1.03 7.09
C SER A 403 -38.88 -1.13 8.27
N GLU A 404 -37.60 -1.00 8.02
CA GLU A 404 -36.55 -1.13 9.03
C GLU A 404 -35.65 0.12 9.02
N LEU A 405 -35.48 0.74 10.20
CA LEU A 405 -34.54 1.85 10.39
C LEU A 405 -33.43 1.42 11.34
N VAL A 406 -32.19 1.53 10.89
CA VAL A 406 -31.00 1.42 11.75
C VAL A 406 -30.49 2.81 12.07
N VAL A 407 -30.35 3.11 13.35
CA VAL A 407 -29.73 4.33 13.87
C VAL A 407 -28.39 3.94 14.47
N SER A 408 -27.31 4.53 13.99
CA SER A 408 -25.97 4.31 14.51
C SER A 408 -25.34 5.63 14.90
N THR A 409 -24.66 5.68 16.03
CA THR A 409 -23.94 6.85 16.51
C THR A 409 -22.68 6.41 17.25
N GLY A 410 -21.70 7.28 17.37
CA GLY A 410 -20.51 6.94 18.13
C GLY A 410 -19.57 8.11 18.36
N LEU A 411 -18.72 7.91 19.33
CA LEU A 411 -17.62 8.81 19.72
C LEU A 411 -16.29 8.09 19.49
N SER A 412 -15.35 8.75 18.85
CA SER A 412 -13.99 8.23 18.72
C SER A 412 -12.96 9.25 19.19
N ARG A 413 -11.89 8.75 19.81
CA ARG A 413 -10.69 9.50 20.14
C ARG A 413 -9.49 8.82 19.56
N ARG A 414 -8.68 9.56 18.78
CA ARG A 414 -7.46 9.06 18.17
C ARG A 414 -6.27 9.91 18.59
N HIS A 415 -5.15 9.25 18.83
CA HIS A 415 -3.85 9.88 19.10
C HIS A 415 -2.84 9.32 18.09
N ASN A 416 -2.17 10.19 17.37
CA ASN A 416 -1.11 9.84 16.42
C ASN A 416 0.20 10.47 16.89
N SER A 417 1.32 9.75 16.79
CA SER A 417 2.66 10.28 17.04
C SER A 417 3.60 9.90 15.89
N TYR A 418 4.58 10.76 15.65
CA TYR A 418 5.59 10.57 14.64
C TYR A 418 6.96 10.94 15.17
N GLN A 419 7.94 10.05 14.94
CA GLN A 419 9.32 10.25 15.37
C GLN A 419 10.27 10.05 14.20
N ILE A 420 11.31 10.87 14.17
CA ILE A 420 12.49 10.70 13.34
C ILE A 420 13.67 10.60 14.30
N ASN A 421 14.40 9.51 14.24
CA ASN A 421 15.60 9.29 15.04
C ASN A 421 16.85 9.38 14.15
N ALA A 422 17.87 10.11 14.60
CA ALA A 422 19.12 10.29 13.87
C ALA A 422 19.86 8.97 13.65
N GLY A 423 20.61 8.91 12.55
CA GLY A 423 21.54 7.82 12.27
C GLY A 423 22.85 7.92 13.03
N GLU A 424 23.70 6.90 12.88
CA GLU A 424 25.08 6.95 13.35
C GLU A 424 25.82 8.13 12.71
N GLU A 425 26.74 8.75 13.45
CA GLU A 425 27.46 9.94 13.03
C GLU A 425 28.13 9.76 11.65
N VAL A 426 28.66 8.57 11.35
CA VAL A 426 29.27 8.26 10.07
C VAL A 426 28.27 8.27 8.91
N SER A 427 26.97 8.09 9.18
CA SER A 427 25.94 8.06 8.15
C SER A 427 25.62 9.45 7.57
N TRP A 428 25.82 10.52 8.34
CA TRP A 428 25.44 11.87 7.93
C TRP A 428 26.56 12.91 8.00
N ARG A 429 27.58 12.72 8.86
CA ARG A 429 28.60 13.76 9.12
C ARG A 429 29.59 13.92 7.97
N ASN A 430 29.98 15.17 7.72
CA ASN A 430 31.13 15.51 6.86
C ASN A 430 32.42 15.64 7.70
N TYR A 431 33.39 14.75 7.45
CA TYR A 431 34.68 14.70 8.16
C TYR A 431 35.77 15.50 7.45
N GLY A 432 35.48 16.05 6.25
CA GLY A 432 36.36 16.98 5.56
C GLY A 432 37.54 16.35 4.78
N TYR A 433 37.64 15.01 4.67
CA TYR A 433 38.73 14.38 3.92
C TYR A 433 38.69 14.78 2.44
N GLN A 434 39.76 15.48 1.98
CA GLN A 434 39.96 15.92 0.59
C GLN A 434 38.71 16.64 -0.04
N ASN A 435 37.94 17.34 0.74
CA ASN A 435 36.71 18.02 0.31
C ASN A 435 35.67 17.06 -0.36
N LYS A 436 35.71 15.78 -0.03
CA LYS A 436 34.74 14.80 -0.52
C LYS A 436 33.38 14.97 0.17
N ALA A 437 32.34 14.49 -0.48
CA ALA A 437 30.98 14.55 0.02
C ALA A 437 30.82 13.84 1.38
N GLY A 438 30.12 14.48 2.31
CA GLY A 438 29.74 13.92 3.60
C GLY A 438 28.59 12.92 3.48
N GLY A 439 28.38 12.13 4.54
CA GLY A 439 27.34 11.12 4.61
C GLY A 439 27.67 9.82 3.85
N ILE A 440 27.06 8.72 4.32
CA ILE A 440 27.22 7.41 3.66
C ILE A 440 26.50 7.43 2.31
N GLN A 441 27.05 6.77 1.29
CA GLN A 441 26.52 6.79 -0.06
C GLN A 441 25.37 5.76 -0.19
N GLY A 442 24.33 6.11 -0.95
CA GLY A 442 23.09 5.35 -1.11
C GLY A 442 21.93 6.10 -0.46
N PHE A 443 21.94 6.16 0.85
CA PHE A 443 21.01 6.98 1.64
C PHE A 443 21.79 7.67 2.76
N GLY A 444 21.92 9.01 2.69
CA GLY A 444 22.52 9.80 3.77
C GLY A 444 21.65 9.77 5.02
N GLY A 445 22.25 9.47 6.18
CA GLY A 445 21.51 9.30 7.42
C GLY A 445 20.78 10.57 7.88
N PHE A 446 19.71 10.40 8.64
CA PHE A 446 19.05 11.51 9.34
C PHE A 446 20.05 12.14 10.33
N THR A 447 20.09 13.46 10.31
CA THR A 447 20.95 14.24 11.22
C THR A 447 20.22 14.49 12.55
N PRO A 448 20.94 14.83 13.64
CA PRO A 448 20.29 15.23 14.89
C PRO A 448 19.32 16.43 14.73
N GLU A 449 19.60 17.34 13.76
CA GLU A 449 18.72 18.47 13.46
C GLU A 449 17.42 18.06 12.76
N SER A 450 17.38 16.83 12.20
CA SER A 450 16.18 16.23 11.59
C SER A 450 15.32 15.46 12.60
N GLU A 451 15.77 15.29 13.84
CA GLU A 451 15.01 14.58 14.86
C GLU A 451 13.67 15.26 15.15
N VAL A 452 12.63 14.45 15.25
CA VAL A 452 11.25 14.85 15.51
C VAL A 452 10.63 13.88 16.52
N ASP A 453 9.86 14.42 17.47
CA ASP A 453 9.00 13.67 18.39
C ASP A 453 7.72 14.49 18.60
N GLU A 454 6.76 14.33 17.69
CA GLU A 454 5.57 15.13 17.64
C GLU A 454 4.30 14.27 17.62
N SER A 455 3.20 14.84 18.08
CA SER A 455 1.94 14.12 18.14
C SER A 455 0.75 15.03 17.94
N ARG A 456 -0.37 14.44 17.53
CA ARG A 456 -1.67 15.09 17.48
C ARG A 456 -2.75 14.16 18.01
N HIS A 457 -3.89 14.75 18.31
CA HIS A 457 -5.10 14.00 18.64
C HIS A 457 -6.30 14.57 17.91
N ASN A 458 -7.27 13.72 17.64
CA ASN A 458 -8.58 14.15 17.21
C ASN A 458 -9.69 13.48 18.03
N THR A 459 -10.85 14.13 18.06
CA THR A 459 -12.09 13.58 18.63
C THR A 459 -13.16 13.68 17.57
N ALA A 460 -13.94 12.63 17.37
CA ALA A 460 -15.01 12.62 16.40
C ALA A 460 -16.33 12.13 16.98
N LEU A 461 -17.41 12.70 16.50
CA LEU A 461 -18.80 12.29 16.77
C LEU A 461 -19.51 12.06 15.45
N TYR A 462 -20.26 10.95 15.34
CA TYR A 462 -21.05 10.68 14.15
C TYR A 462 -22.47 10.23 14.46
N LEU A 463 -23.35 10.45 13.47
CA LEU A 463 -24.71 9.93 13.42
C LEU A 463 -24.96 9.38 12.02
N GLU A 464 -25.48 8.15 11.94
CA GLU A 464 -25.83 7.47 10.70
C GLU A 464 -27.23 6.88 10.82
N LEU A 465 -28.04 7.10 9.78
CA LEU A 465 -29.39 6.55 9.61
C LEU A 465 -29.39 5.73 8.32
N GLU A 466 -29.84 4.48 8.40
CA GLU A 466 -30.10 3.68 7.21
C GLU A 466 -31.47 3.04 7.33
N ASN A 467 -32.29 3.20 6.28
CA ASN A 467 -33.68 2.78 6.32
C ASN A 467 -34.07 2.03 5.05
N ALA A 468 -34.57 0.81 5.21
CA ALA A 468 -35.34 0.13 4.21
C ALA A 468 -36.79 0.61 4.34
N LEU A 469 -37.14 1.72 3.65
CA LEU A 469 -38.43 2.37 3.76
C LEU A 469 -39.57 1.52 3.19
N THR A 470 -39.27 0.86 2.07
CA THR A 470 -40.12 -0.14 1.44
C THR A 470 -39.23 -1.30 0.97
N TYR A 471 -39.89 -2.38 0.52
CA TYR A 471 -39.15 -3.50 -0.12
C TYR A 471 -38.26 -3.00 -1.30
N ASP A 472 -38.69 -1.97 -2.01
CA ASP A 472 -38.01 -1.48 -3.21
C ASP A 472 -37.09 -0.31 -2.96
N PHE A 473 -37.17 0.40 -1.82
CA PHE A 473 -36.41 1.62 -1.58
C PHE A 473 -35.66 1.62 -0.26
N THR A 474 -34.36 1.71 -0.36
CA THR A 474 -33.42 1.90 0.76
C THR A 474 -32.73 3.25 0.62
N TRP A 475 -32.59 3.98 1.73
CA TRP A 475 -31.81 5.20 1.79
C TRP A 475 -30.91 5.23 3.03
N GLY A 476 -29.81 5.98 2.95
CA GLY A 476 -28.90 6.21 4.04
C GLY A 476 -28.50 7.68 4.14
N ALA A 477 -28.27 8.16 5.36
CA ALA A 477 -27.72 9.48 5.63
C ALA A 477 -26.74 9.38 6.80
N ALA A 478 -25.57 9.97 6.66
CA ALA A 478 -24.55 10.03 7.71
C ALA A 478 -23.96 11.43 7.82
N VAL A 479 -23.60 11.82 9.03
CA VAL A 479 -22.86 13.06 9.33
C VAL A 479 -21.83 12.74 10.39
N ARG A 480 -20.63 13.29 10.26
CA ARG A 480 -19.53 13.15 11.18
C ARG A 480 -18.81 14.48 11.35
N GLN A 481 -18.57 14.86 12.58
CA GLN A 481 -17.75 16.00 12.98
C GLN A 481 -16.47 15.49 13.61
N GLU A 482 -15.32 15.98 13.14
CA GLU A 482 -14.01 15.69 13.72
C GLU A 482 -13.32 16.99 14.14
N ASP A 483 -12.68 16.99 15.30
CA ASP A 483 -11.91 18.10 15.85
C ASP A 483 -10.48 17.65 16.11
N TYR A 484 -9.54 18.31 15.45
CA TYR A 484 -8.10 18.00 15.49
C TYR A 484 -7.34 19.08 16.27
N SER A 485 -6.32 18.66 17.00
CA SER A 485 -5.52 19.55 17.85
C SER A 485 -4.63 20.54 17.06
N ASP A 486 -4.41 20.33 15.78
CA ASP A 486 -3.45 21.06 14.94
C ASP A 486 -4.10 21.98 13.92
N PHE A 487 -5.18 21.61 13.24
CA PHE A 487 -5.79 22.44 12.21
C PHE A 487 -7.28 22.78 12.44
N GLY A 488 -7.89 22.31 13.53
CA GLY A 488 -9.27 22.60 13.88
C GLY A 488 -10.25 21.50 13.47
N SER A 489 -11.49 21.86 13.16
CA SER A 489 -12.57 20.91 12.97
C SER A 489 -13.08 20.87 11.55
N ASP A 490 -13.52 19.68 11.13
CA ASP A 490 -14.13 19.43 9.83
C ASP A 490 -15.38 18.56 9.96
N THR A 491 -16.27 18.65 8.95
CA THR A 491 -17.55 17.93 8.93
C THR A 491 -17.72 17.19 7.63
N SER A 492 -17.89 15.87 7.71
CA SER A 492 -18.24 15.02 6.56
C SER A 492 -19.70 14.64 6.59
N TRP A 493 -20.30 14.51 5.40
CA TRP A 493 -21.66 13.97 5.27
C TRP A 493 -21.76 13.00 4.10
N LYS A 494 -22.75 12.10 4.14
CA LYS A 494 -23.06 11.17 3.06
C LYS A 494 -24.57 10.98 2.96
N LEU A 495 -25.06 10.99 1.73
CA LEU A 495 -26.40 10.56 1.36
C LEU A 495 -26.31 9.41 0.38
N SER A 496 -27.11 8.40 0.56
CA SER A 496 -27.17 7.26 -0.36
C SER A 496 -28.60 6.79 -0.58
N GLY A 497 -28.87 6.21 -1.74
CA GLY A 497 -30.16 5.65 -2.07
C GLY A 497 -30.04 4.51 -3.07
N ARG A 498 -30.91 3.52 -2.91
CA ARG A 498 -31.05 2.40 -3.84
C ARG A 498 -32.55 2.15 -4.08
N TYR A 499 -32.93 2.04 -5.34
CA TYR A 499 -34.30 1.75 -5.75
C TYR A 499 -34.35 0.52 -6.65
N GLN A 500 -35.15 -0.45 -6.25
CA GLN A 500 -35.43 -1.68 -7.02
C GLN A 500 -36.44 -1.36 -8.09
N LEU A 501 -36.05 -1.33 -9.36
CA LEU A 501 -36.91 -1.03 -10.51
C LEU A 501 -37.79 -2.22 -10.90
N THR A 502 -37.22 -3.41 -10.80
CA THR A 502 -37.89 -4.69 -11.03
C THR A 502 -37.29 -5.75 -10.11
N GLU A 503 -37.78 -6.95 -10.07
CA GLU A 503 -37.19 -8.06 -9.28
C GLU A 503 -35.66 -8.26 -9.56
N LYS A 504 -35.18 -7.85 -10.74
CA LYS A 504 -33.81 -8.10 -11.20
C LYS A 504 -32.95 -6.83 -11.35
N TRP A 505 -33.59 -5.68 -11.56
CA TRP A 505 -32.85 -4.42 -11.80
C TRP A 505 -33.02 -3.44 -10.65
N ALA A 506 -31.93 -2.83 -10.24
CA ALA A 506 -31.95 -1.70 -9.33
C ALA A 506 -31.02 -0.58 -9.80
N VAL A 507 -31.29 0.62 -9.32
CA VAL A 507 -30.43 1.80 -9.45
C VAL A 507 -29.97 2.24 -8.09
N ARG A 508 -28.77 2.82 -8.02
CA ARG A 508 -28.21 3.38 -6.80
C ARG A 508 -27.55 4.73 -7.08
N ALA A 509 -27.53 5.59 -6.08
CA ALA A 509 -26.82 6.86 -6.15
C ALA A 509 -26.30 7.26 -4.78
N THR A 510 -25.15 7.92 -4.75
CA THR A 510 -24.57 8.52 -3.55
C THR A 510 -24.07 9.94 -3.82
N ALA A 511 -24.10 10.76 -2.78
CA ALA A 511 -23.43 12.03 -2.71
C ALA A 511 -22.75 12.12 -1.35
N ASN A 512 -21.49 12.50 -1.30
CA ASN A 512 -20.77 12.63 -0.05
C ASN A 512 -19.74 13.76 -0.10
N ASP A 513 -19.53 14.33 1.06
CA ASP A 513 -18.45 15.25 1.37
C ASP A 513 -17.52 14.54 2.36
N ALA A 514 -16.26 14.46 2.00
CA ALA A 514 -15.23 13.77 2.75
C ALA A 514 -14.04 14.71 2.93
N PHE A 515 -13.25 14.49 3.94
CA PHE A 515 -11.98 15.21 4.10
C PHE A 515 -10.85 14.26 4.47
N ARG A 516 -9.63 14.74 4.29
CA ARG A 516 -8.43 14.10 4.77
C ARG A 516 -7.57 15.09 5.52
N ALA A 517 -7.23 14.76 6.78
CA ALA A 517 -6.23 15.49 7.53
C ALA A 517 -4.82 15.26 6.92
N PRO A 518 -3.95 16.27 6.82
CA PRO A 518 -2.54 16.03 6.54
C PRO A 518 -1.99 14.97 7.49
N SER A 519 -1.21 14.02 7.03
CA SER A 519 -0.63 13.02 7.95
C SER A 519 0.41 13.69 8.88
N VAL A 520 0.65 13.12 10.06
CA VAL A 520 1.71 13.61 10.96
C VAL A 520 3.08 13.57 10.29
N GLN A 521 3.26 12.61 9.37
CA GLN A 521 4.45 12.52 8.54
C GLN A 521 4.58 13.72 7.59
N GLN A 522 3.52 14.14 6.91
CA GLN A 522 3.53 15.31 6.03
C GLN A 522 3.78 16.63 6.78
N LEU A 523 3.29 16.71 8.02
CA LEU A 523 3.51 17.89 8.87
C LEU A 523 4.97 18.02 9.32
N TYR A 524 5.60 16.91 9.71
CA TYR A 524 6.83 16.94 10.49
C TYR A 524 8.05 16.33 9.82
N PHE A 525 7.91 15.66 8.66
CA PHE A 525 9.05 15.05 7.96
C PHE A 525 10.09 16.09 7.58
N SER A 526 11.33 15.85 7.97
CA SER A 526 12.49 16.69 7.63
C SER A 526 13.69 15.80 7.28
N ASN A 527 14.38 16.10 6.18
CA ASN A 527 15.59 15.38 5.78
C ASN A 527 16.42 16.19 4.79
N LEU A 528 17.75 16.04 4.86
CA LEU A 528 18.67 16.51 3.84
C LEU A 528 19.13 15.30 3.00
N SER A 529 18.93 15.34 1.70
CA SER A 529 19.26 14.23 0.79
C SER A 529 19.93 14.70 -0.48
N THR A 530 20.83 13.89 -1.02
CA THR A 530 21.44 14.12 -2.33
C THR A 530 20.46 13.63 -3.41
N LEU A 531 19.91 14.54 -4.19
CA LEU A 531 19.09 14.25 -5.36
C LEU A 531 19.91 14.35 -6.64
N PHE A 532 19.65 13.48 -7.59
CA PHE A 532 20.19 13.59 -8.93
C PHE A 532 19.23 14.41 -9.80
N VAL A 533 19.61 15.64 -10.08
CA VAL A 533 18.82 16.56 -10.91
C VAL A 533 19.30 16.44 -12.36
N ALA A 534 18.37 16.09 -13.28
CA ALA A 534 18.70 16.01 -14.69
C ALA A 534 18.81 17.43 -15.31
N ASP A 535 19.88 17.65 -16.05
CA ASP A 535 19.97 18.81 -16.94
C ASP A 535 18.90 18.69 -18.04
N PRO A 536 18.03 19.70 -18.20
CA PRO A 536 16.89 19.60 -19.13
C PRO A 536 17.27 19.44 -20.61
N GLN A 537 18.51 19.79 -20.99
CA GLN A 537 18.96 19.78 -22.39
C GLN A 537 19.77 18.53 -22.71
N THR A 538 20.56 18.06 -21.76
CA THR A 538 21.49 16.94 -21.98
C THR A 538 21.04 15.64 -21.32
N GLY A 539 20.10 15.70 -20.37
CA GLY A 539 19.71 14.58 -19.51
C GLY A 539 20.77 14.15 -18.50
N VAL A 540 21.90 14.85 -18.41
CA VAL A 540 22.98 14.53 -17.48
C VAL A 540 22.52 14.77 -16.04
N LEU A 541 22.64 13.74 -15.21
CA LEU A 541 22.27 13.82 -13.79
C LEU A 541 23.39 14.45 -12.97
N THR A 542 23.10 15.53 -12.26
CA THR A 542 24.02 16.22 -11.35
C THR A 542 23.55 16.03 -9.92
N PRO A 543 24.40 15.54 -8.98
CA PRO A 543 24.03 15.43 -7.58
C PRO A 543 23.87 16.82 -6.95
N THR A 544 22.76 17.03 -6.25
CA THR A 544 22.39 18.29 -5.60
C THR A 544 21.84 18.00 -4.22
N GLU A 545 22.39 18.64 -3.18
CA GLU A 545 21.87 18.54 -1.82
C GLU A 545 20.53 19.26 -1.74
N SER A 546 19.48 18.50 -1.44
CA SER A 546 18.11 19.00 -1.34
C SER A 546 17.57 18.76 0.07
N GLY A 547 17.12 19.83 0.72
CA GLY A 547 16.40 19.72 2.00
C GLY A 547 14.90 19.51 1.76
N THR A 548 14.35 18.49 2.40
CA THR A 548 12.91 18.41 2.66
C THR A 548 12.70 19.03 4.03
N PHE A 549 12.00 20.15 4.09
CA PHE A 549 11.79 20.89 5.33
C PHE A 549 10.33 20.75 5.76
N ASN A 550 10.11 20.46 7.04
CA ASN A 550 8.76 20.41 7.60
C ASN A 550 8.11 21.79 7.65
N ASN A 551 6.79 21.83 7.81
CA ASN A 551 6.01 23.06 7.74
C ASN A 551 6.21 24.03 8.94
N ILE A 552 6.80 23.55 10.03
CA ILE A 552 7.11 24.37 11.22
C ILE A 552 8.54 24.92 11.20
N SER A 553 9.37 24.53 10.23
CA SER A 553 10.77 24.97 10.14
C SER A 553 10.88 26.47 9.83
N ALA A 554 11.97 27.10 10.29
CA ALA A 554 12.26 28.51 9.99
C ALA A 554 12.36 28.75 8.46
N VAL A 555 12.84 27.78 7.69
CA VAL A 555 12.97 27.86 6.23
C VAL A 555 11.59 27.96 5.58
N THR A 556 10.68 27.06 5.88
CA THR A 556 9.33 27.05 5.29
C THR A 556 8.49 28.25 5.72
N ARG A 557 8.62 28.66 6.98
CA ARG A 557 7.95 29.88 7.48
C ARG A 557 8.47 31.14 6.80
N ALA A 558 9.79 31.23 6.56
CA ALA A 558 10.38 32.36 5.81
C ALA A 558 9.96 32.39 4.33
N ILE A 559 9.66 31.24 3.73
CA ILE A 559 9.10 31.12 2.37
C ILE A 559 7.64 31.61 2.34
N GLY A 560 6.97 31.69 3.48
CA GLY A 560 5.55 32.07 3.57
C GLY A 560 4.61 30.86 3.50
N GLN A 561 5.13 29.64 3.69
CA GLN A 561 4.30 28.47 3.83
C GLN A 561 3.56 28.51 5.16
N GLY A 562 2.22 28.49 5.11
CA GLY A 562 1.34 28.38 6.27
C GLY A 562 1.25 26.95 6.83
N ASP A 563 0.39 26.79 7.83
CA ASP A 563 0.05 25.45 8.33
C ASP A 563 -0.72 24.68 7.26
N LEU A 564 -0.46 23.37 7.15
CA LEU A 564 -1.25 22.51 6.28
C LEU A 564 -2.69 22.44 6.78
N GLN A 565 -3.62 22.52 5.84
CA GLN A 565 -5.05 22.39 6.05
C GLN A 565 -5.53 21.02 5.60
N ALA A 566 -6.74 20.62 6.03
CA ALA A 566 -7.38 19.43 5.49
C ALA A 566 -7.60 19.55 3.97
N GLU A 567 -7.50 18.44 3.27
CA GLU A 567 -8.01 18.29 1.92
C GLU A 567 -9.52 18.04 1.99
N SER A 568 -10.32 18.64 1.12
CA SER A 568 -11.76 18.38 1.05
C SER A 568 -12.16 17.75 -0.26
N ALA A 569 -13.14 16.85 -0.24
CA ALA A 569 -13.56 16.08 -1.41
C ALA A 569 -15.08 16.01 -1.51
N LEU A 570 -15.66 16.59 -2.55
CA LEU A 570 -17.05 16.41 -2.90
C LEU A 570 -17.16 15.31 -3.97
N SER A 571 -17.94 14.27 -3.67
CA SER A 571 -18.07 13.10 -4.53
C SER A 571 -19.52 12.77 -4.84
N PHE A 572 -19.74 12.36 -6.10
CA PHE A 572 -21.03 11.85 -6.58
C PHE A 572 -20.79 10.51 -7.26
N SER A 573 -21.64 9.52 -6.97
CA SER A 573 -21.67 8.28 -7.73
C SER A 573 -23.09 7.86 -8.08
N GLY A 574 -23.22 7.11 -9.17
CA GLY A 574 -24.49 6.52 -9.59
C GLY A 574 -24.28 5.25 -10.38
N GLY A 575 -25.17 4.29 -10.20
CA GLY A 575 -25.00 2.99 -10.83
C GLY A 575 -26.31 2.25 -11.05
N ILE A 576 -26.20 1.22 -11.90
CA ILE A 576 -27.26 0.26 -12.17
C ILE A 576 -26.74 -1.14 -11.81
N THR A 577 -27.59 -1.92 -11.15
CA THR A 577 -27.29 -3.30 -10.77
C THR A 577 -28.34 -4.26 -11.35
N PHE A 578 -27.89 -5.43 -11.72
CA PHE A 578 -28.71 -6.53 -12.19
C PHE A 578 -28.37 -7.81 -11.45
N GLN A 579 -29.37 -8.49 -10.94
CA GLN A 579 -29.24 -9.82 -10.34
C GLN A 579 -30.18 -10.76 -11.10
N GLY A 580 -29.61 -11.62 -11.94
CA GLY A 580 -30.35 -12.59 -12.74
C GLY A 580 -30.52 -13.91 -12.01
N ASP A 581 -31.30 -14.77 -12.62
CA ASP A 581 -31.41 -16.19 -12.26
C ASP A 581 -30.11 -16.90 -12.60
N ALA A 582 -29.85 -18.05 -12.05
CA ALA A 582 -28.69 -18.89 -12.36
C ALA A 582 -27.31 -18.21 -12.11
N GLY A 583 -27.21 -17.33 -11.09
CA GLY A 583 -25.93 -16.78 -10.66
C GLY A 583 -25.32 -15.70 -11.57
N PHE A 584 -26.08 -15.12 -12.51
CA PHE A 584 -25.61 -13.99 -13.30
C PHE A 584 -25.84 -12.68 -12.54
N SER A 585 -24.78 -11.86 -12.41
CA SER A 585 -24.85 -10.51 -11.85
C SER A 585 -24.09 -9.50 -12.71
N PHE A 586 -24.54 -8.25 -12.67
CA PHE A 586 -23.93 -7.15 -13.39
C PHE A 586 -24.05 -5.86 -12.56
N THR A 587 -23.00 -5.07 -12.52
CA THR A 587 -23.01 -3.70 -12.00
C THR A 587 -22.28 -2.76 -12.96
N LEU A 588 -22.79 -1.55 -13.10
CA LEU A 588 -22.13 -0.45 -13.80
C LEU A 588 -22.29 0.81 -12.96
N ASP A 589 -21.18 1.38 -12.54
CA ASP A 589 -21.14 2.55 -11.66
C ASP A 589 -20.29 3.64 -12.31
N GLY A 590 -20.79 4.88 -12.29
CA GLY A 590 -20.06 6.08 -12.66
C GLY A 590 -19.80 6.94 -11.43
N TYR A 591 -18.68 7.66 -11.38
CA TYR A 591 -18.33 8.52 -10.29
C TYR A 591 -17.62 9.80 -10.74
N ARG A 592 -17.70 10.84 -9.90
CA ARG A 592 -16.94 12.08 -9.99
C ARG A 592 -16.52 12.50 -8.57
N ILE A 593 -15.24 12.82 -8.41
CA ILE A 593 -14.61 13.25 -7.15
C ILE A 593 -13.90 14.58 -7.45
N GLU A 594 -14.37 15.65 -6.83
CA GLU A 594 -13.74 16.98 -6.83
C GLU A 594 -12.94 17.08 -5.53
N LEU A 595 -11.63 17.27 -5.62
CA LEU A 595 -10.72 17.27 -4.47
C LEU A 595 -9.95 18.57 -4.44
N ASP A 596 -10.22 19.38 -3.44
CA ASP A 596 -9.63 20.69 -3.22
C ASP A 596 -8.50 20.62 -2.18
N ASP A 597 -7.57 21.58 -2.28
CA ASP A 597 -6.47 21.77 -1.34
C ASP A 597 -5.60 20.51 -1.11
N ARG A 598 -5.33 19.72 -2.17
CA ARG A 598 -4.48 18.51 -2.06
C ARG A 598 -3.11 18.85 -1.53
N VAL A 599 -2.69 18.09 -0.52
CA VAL A 599 -1.35 18.15 0.05
C VAL A 599 -0.39 17.43 -0.88
N ILE A 600 0.56 18.16 -1.41
CA ILE A 600 1.62 17.62 -2.27
C ILE A 600 3.00 17.94 -1.69
N LEU A 601 3.98 17.12 -1.99
CA LEU A 601 5.38 17.44 -1.82
C LEU A 601 5.85 18.23 -3.05
N THR A 602 6.32 19.46 -2.87
CA THR A 602 6.77 20.30 -3.98
C THR A 602 7.96 19.71 -4.74
N GLY A 603 8.19 20.18 -5.96
CA GLY A 603 9.49 20.10 -6.62
C GLY A 603 10.55 20.90 -5.84
N SER A 604 11.82 20.70 -6.20
CA SER A 604 12.92 21.42 -5.57
C SER A 604 13.11 22.81 -6.20
N VAL A 605 13.15 23.86 -5.36
CA VAL A 605 13.60 25.19 -5.74
C VAL A 605 14.89 25.53 -5.02
N GLY A 606 15.85 26.07 -5.73
CA GLY A 606 17.22 26.22 -5.25
C GLY A 606 17.66 27.66 -5.02
N ARG A 607 18.84 27.80 -4.42
CA ARG A 607 19.51 29.10 -4.20
C ARG A 607 19.69 29.87 -5.51
N ALA A 608 19.86 29.17 -6.64
CA ALA A 608 20.05 29.79 -7.96
C ALA A 608 18.75 30.38 -8.56
N ASP A 609 17.58 29.98 -8.04
CA ASP A 609 16.29 30.37 -8.58
C ASP A 609 15.84 31.77 -8.11
N SER A 610 16.27 32.16 -6.88
CA SER A 610 15.90 33.44 -6.29
C SER A 610 16.92 33.89 -5.26
N ALA A 611 17.26 35.17 -5.25
CA ALA A 611 18.10 35.78 -4.22
C ALA A 611 17.47 35.67 -2.82
N ALA A 612 16.12 35.71 -2.74
CA ALA A 612 15.41 35.50 -1.49
C ALA A 612 15.59 34.08 -0.97
N LEU A 613 15.50 33.06 -1.83
CA LEU A 613 15.75 31.66 -1.46
C LEU A 613 17.20 31.44 -1.06
N ALA A 614 18.16 32.08 -1.75
CA ALA A 614 19.58 32.02 -1.36
C ALA A 614 19.82 32.54 0.05
N ALA A 615 19.15 33.66 0.42
CA ALA A 615 19.21 34.22 1.76
C ALA A 615 18.51 33.36 2.82
N ILE A 616 17.32 32.83 2.51
CA ILE A 616 16.54 31.97 3.42
C ILE A 616 17.26 30.66 3.71
N LEU A 617 17.83 30.01 2.68
CA LEU A 617 18.56 28.76 2.85
C LEU A 617 19.87 28.99 3.64
N GLY A 618 20.49 30.18 3.56
CA GLY A 618 21.59 30.59 4.41
C GLY A 618 22.63 29.48 4.64
N ASP A 619 22.84 29.11 5.88
CA ASP A 619 23.78 28.05 6.31
C ASP A 619 23.08 26.70 6.55
N SER A 620 21.87 26.49 5.99
CA SER A 620 21.11 25.25 6.17
C SER A 620 21.77 23.97 5.62
N GLY A 621 22.90 24.11 4.90
CA GLY A 621 23.55 23.01 4.19
C GLY A 621 22.86 22.60 2.88
N ALA A 622 21.60 23.03 2.65
CA ALA A 622 20.84 22.70 1.47
C ALA A 622 21.10 23.68 0.31
N ASN A 623 21.22 23.16 -0.90
CA ASN A 623 21.25 23.94 -2.14
C ASN A 623 19.83 24.21 -2.68
N SER A 624 18.89 23.36 -2.30
CA SER A 624 17.48 23.51 -2.68
C SER A 624 16.56 23.08 -1.54
N VAL A 625 15.32 23.53 -1.62
CA VAL A 625 14.24 23.23 -0.67
C VAL A 625 13.06 22.63 -1.39
N ARG A 626 12.45 21.64 -0.76
CA ARG A 626 11.10 21.14 -1.03
C ARG A 626 10.33 21.02 0.28
N PHE A 627 9.02 21.10 0.21
CA PHE A 627 8.15 21.09 1.40
C PHE A 627 6.76 20.64 1.01
N PHE A 628 5.93 20.30 2.00
CA PHE A 628 4.53 19.98 1.78
C PHE A 628 3.68 21.25 1.75
N THR A 629 2.67 21.26 0.88
CA THR A 629 1.76 22.41 0.73
C THR A 629 0.42 21.98 0.16
N ASN A 630 -0.66 22.67 0.54
CA ASN A 630 -1.99 22.55 -0.07
C ASN A 630 -1.99 23.35 -1.36
N ALA A 631 -1.62 22.75 -2.46
CA ALA A 631 -1.30 23.49 -3.68
C ALA A 631 -2.19 23.17 -4.87
N VAL A 632 -2.92 22.05 -4.88
CA VAL A 632 -3.54 21.54 -6.11
C VAL A 632 -4.98 21.13 -5.89
N ASP A 633 -5.86 21.60 -6.79
CA ASP A 633 -7.22 21.10 -6.90
C ASP A 633 -7.33 20.17 -8.10
N THR A 634 -8.09 19.09 -7.96
CA THR A 634 -8.23 18.07 -9.02
C THR A 634 -9.66 17.56 -9.12
N THR A 635 -10.07 17.19 -10.32
CA THR A 635 -11.28 16.41 -10.58
C THR A 635 -10.89 15.04 -11.13
N THR A 636 -11.37 13.98 -10.49
CA THR A 636 -11.26 12.59 -10.97
C THR A 636 -12.66 12.06 -11.27
N GLN A 637 -12.83 11.48 -12.47
CA GLN A 637 -14.09 10.87 -12.89
C GLN A 637 -13.85 9.51 -13.53
N GLY A 638 -14.82 8.61 -13.42
CA GLY A 638 -14.62 7.29 -13.99
C GLY A 638 -15.88 6.46 -14.10
N LEU A 639 -15.69 5.29 -14.71
CA LEU A 639 -16.69 4.23 -14.87
C LEU A 639 -16.10 2.90 -14.43
N GLU A 640 -16.88 2.10 -13.72
CA GLU A 640 -16.50 0.78 -13.26
C GLU A 640 -17.62 -0.21 -13.58
N ALA A 641 -17.28 -1.35 -14.17
CA ALA A 641 -18.23 -2.40 -14.53
C ALA A 641 -17.77 -3.74 -13.94
N VAL A 642 -18.69 -4.51 -13.38
CA VAL A 642 -18.43 -5.87 -12.91
C VAL A 642 -19.53 -6.78 -13.43
N VAL A 643 -19.12 -7.90 -14.01
CA VAL A 643 -20.01 -8.99 -14.46
C VAL A 643 -19.55 -10.28 -13.80
N ALA A 644 -20.44 -11.05 -13.23
CA ALA A 644 -20.13 -12.38 -12.74
C ALA A 644 -21.19 -13.36 -13.19
N TYR A 645 -20.77 -14.59 -13.48
CA TYR A 645 -21.64 -15.66 -13.87
C TYR A 645 -21.12 -17.01 -13.39
N GLN A 646 -22.01 -17.82 -12.84
CA GLN A 646 -21.71 -19.17 -12.41
C GLN A 646 -22.71 -20.13 -13.05
N TRP A 647 -22.22 -21.27 -13.56
CA TRP A 647 -23.08 -22.28 -14.16
C TRP A 647 -22.54 -23.69 -13.94
N ASP A 648 -23.47 -24.65 -13.93
CA ASP A 648 -23.09 -26.05 -13.95
C ASP A 648 -22.82 -26.50 -15.41
N GLY A 649 -21.60 -26.92 -15.69
CA GLY A 649 -21.16 -27.46 -16.98
C GLY A 649 -21.46 -28.97 -17.16
N GLY A 650 -22.22 -29.57 -16.25
CA GLY A 650 -22.54 -30.98 -16.28
C GLY A 650 -21.32 -31.87 -16.15
N LEU A 651 -20.99 -32.62 -17.20
CA LEU A 651 -19.81 -33.50 -17.20
C LEU A 651 -18.46 -32.77 -17.06
N TRP A 652 -18.44 -31.46 -17.24
CA TRP A 652 -17.24 -30.60 -17.16
C TRP A 652 -17.11 -29.85 -15.82
N GLY A 653 -18.02 -30.14 -14.86
CA GLY A 653 -18.00 -29.54 -13.53
C GLY A 653 -18.58 -28.12 -13.47
N GLU A 654 -18.36 -27.47 -12.36
CA GLU A 654 -18.83 -26.08 -12.12
C GLU A 654 -17.87 -25.07 -12.74
N TRP A 655 -18.46 -24.01 -13.30
CA TRP A 655 -17.73 -22.91 -13.91
C TRP A 655 -18.15 -21.59 -13.28
N LYS A 656 -17.15 -20.76 -12.98
CA LYS A 656 -17.33 -19.39 -12.53
C LYS A 656 -16.53 -18.46 -13.40
N THR A 657 -17.13 -17.39 -13.89
CA THR A 657 -16.42 -16.34 -14.62
C THR A 657 -16.75 -14.99 -14.03
N SER A 658 -15.77 -14.12 -13.97
CA SER A 658 -15.95 -12.71 -13.63
C SER A 658 -15.17 -11.82 -14.59
N PHE A 659 -15.76 -10.68 -14.92
CA PHE A 659 -15.11 -9.62 -15.68
C PHE A 659 -15.31 -8.31 -14.94
N SER A 660 -14.21 -7.66 -14.60
CA SER A 660 -14.20 -6.33 -13.99
C SER A 660 -13.41 -5.39 -14.88
N ALA A 661 -13.93 -4.20 -15.11
CA ALA A 661 -13.24 -3.17 -15.90
C ALA A 661 -13.42 -1.81 -15.25
N GLN A 662 -12.41 -0.95 -15.40
CA GLN A 662 -12.42 0.43 -14.93
C GLN A 662 -11.87 1.39 -16.00
N TYR A 663 -12.41 2.58 -15.99
CA TYR A 663 -11.87 3.76 -16.65
C TYR A 663 -11.86 4.92 -15.67
N ASN A 664 -10.76 5.66 -15.56
CA ASN A 664 -10.70 6.90 -14.82
C ASN A 664 -9.91 7.96 -15.58
N ASP A 665 -10.20 9.22 -15.28
CA ASP A 665 -9.48 10.37 -15.79
C ASP A 665 -9.36 11.41 -14.67
N THR A 666 -8.16 11.95 -14.48
CA THR A 666 -7.88 12.97 -13.48
C THR A 666 -7.35 14.22 -14.16
N SER A 667 -7.98 15.37 -13.90
CA SER A 667 -7.54 16.69 -14.33
C SER A 667 -7.07 17.53 -13.15
N ILE A 668 -6.18 18.48 -13.40
CA ILE A 668 -5.78 19.52 -12.45
C ILE A 668 -6.61 20.75 -12.77
N ASP A 669 -7.32 21.27 -11.78
CA ASP A 669 -8.24 22.40 -11.93
C ASP A 669 -7.57 23.70 -11.50
N ALA A 670 -6.72 23.66 -10.44
CA ALA A 670 -5.96 24.81 -9.99
C ALA A 670 -4.61 24.42 -9.38
N ILE A 671 -3.65 25.35 -9.44
CA ILE A 671 -2.34 25.24 -8.78
C ILE A 671 -2.09 26.55 -8.04
N ARG A 672 -1.78 26.44 -6.73
CA ARG A 672 -1.47 27.56 -5.84
C ARG A 672 -0.05 27.43 -5.31
N VAL A 673 0.64 28.52 -5.10
CA VAL A 673 1.99 28.56 -4.51
C VAL A 673 2.09 29.72 -3.54
N PRO A 674 2.99 29.66 -2.53
CA PRO A 674 3.27 30.79 -1.66
C PRO A 674 3.71 32.04 -2.47
N THR A 675 3.24 33.22 -2.08
CA THR A 675 3.46 34.49 -2.83
C THR A 675 4.95 34.80 -3.05
N LEU A 676 5.82 34.45 -2.11
CA LEU A 676 7.28 34.63 -2.25
C LEU A 676 7.85 33.82 -3.44
N LEU A 677 7.17 32.76 -3.85
CA LEU A 677 7.57 31.84 -4.93
C LEU A 677 6.77 32.10 -6.22
N ASP A 678 6.06 33.23 -6.29
CA ASP A 678 5.39 33.64 -7.52
C ASP A 678 6.40 33.70 -8.69
N GLY A 679 6.01 33.10 -9.82
CA GLY A 679 6.90 32.89 -10.96
C GLY A 679 7.73 31.58 -10.92
N LEU A 680 7.72 30.83 -9.81
CA LEU A 680 8.37 29.53 -9.68
C LEU A 680 7.37 28.36 -9.68
N GLN A 681 6.07 28.61 -10.01
CA GLN A 681 5.03 27.59 -10.02
C GLN A 681 5.42 26.34 -10.83
N SER A 682 6.03 26.56 -12.01
CA SER A 682 6.46 25.49 -12.91
C SER A 682 7.64 24.65 -12.36
N LYS A 683 8.33 25.11 -11.30
CA LYS A 683 9.36 24.35 -10.59
C LYS A 683 8.81 23.65 -9.35
N LEU A 684 7.92 24.29 -8.63
CA LEU A 684 7.30 23.76 -7.42
C LEU A 684 6.33 22.62 -7.74
N PHE A 685 5.59 22.76 -8.83
CA PHE A 685 4.69 21.74 -9.35
C PHE A 685 4.93 21.62 -10.85
N ASP A 686 6.03 21.01 -11.19
CA ASP A 686 6.50 20.92 -12.56
C ASP A 686 5.66 19.94 -13.40
N ARG A 687 5.94 19.92 -14.70
CA ARG A 687 5.25 19.02 -15.64
C ARG A 687 5.39 17.55 -15.23
N VAL A 688 6.53 17.14 -14.65
CA VAL A 688 6.76 15.75 -14.21
C VAL A 688 5.80 15.39 -13.08
N GLU A 689 5.63 16.29 -12.09
CA GLU A 689 4.69 16.11 -10.99
C GLU A 689 3.23 16.12 -11.48
N GLN A 690 2.88 17.02 -12.42
CA GLN A 690 1.55 17.08 -13.02
C GLN A 690 1.21 15.77 -13.75
N VAL A 691 2.15 15.24 -14.54
CA VAL A 691 1.99 13.97 -15.25
C VAL A 691 1.89 12.80 -14.25
N ARG A 692 2.71 12.83 -13.17
CA ARG A 692 2.64 11.79 -12.12
C ARG A 692 1.26 11.75 -11.47
N LEU A 693 0.69 12.90 -11.18
CA LEU A 693 -0.62 13.03 -10.55
C LEU A 693 -1.76 12.59 -11.47
N THR A 694 -1.67 12.86 -12.77
CA THR A 694 -2.81 12.72 -13.69
C THR A 694 -2.72 11.50 -14.62
N LYS A 695 -1.52 11.01 -14.95
CA LYS A 695 -1.30 10.04 -16.05
C LYS A 695 -0.38 8.88 -15.70
N ALA A 696 0.21 8.86 -14.48
CA ALA A 696 1.14 7.80 -14.10
C ALA A 696 0.44 6.46 -13.85
N ASN A 697 -0.78 6.47 -13.33
CA ASN A 697 -1.61 5.29 -13.24
C ASN A 697 -2.27 4.99 -14.59
N PRO A 698 -2.42 3.71 -14.98
CA PRO A 698 -3.23 3.35 -16.14
C PRO A 698 -4.67 3.84 -15.96
N ASN A 699 -5.15 4.65 -16.91
CA ASN A 699 -6.51 5.16 -16.87
C ASN A 699 -7.58 4.13 -17.29
N LYS A 700 -7.15 2.94 -17.72
CA LYS A 700 -7.99 1.80 -18.07
C LYS A 700 -7.40 0.54 -17.47
N GLY A 701 -8.24 -0.28 -16.90
CA GLY A 701 -7.87 -1.59 -16.39
C GLY A 701 -9.00 -2.57 -16.58
N ALA A 702 -8.68 -3.84 -16.79
CA ALA A 702 -9.68 -4.90 -16.83
C ALA A 702 -9.05 -6.21 -16.31
N VAL A 703 -9.86 -6.98 -15.62
CA VAL A 703 -9.54 -8.32 -15.17
C VAL A 703 -10.66 -9.25 -15.62
N TRP A 704 -10.30 -10.31 -16.33
CA TRP A 704 -11.21 -11.41 -16.62
C TRP A 704 -10.68 -12.68 -15.97
N SER A 705 -11.52 -13.37 -15.20
CA SER A 705 -11.17 -14.65 -14.60
C SER A 705 -12.19 -15.73 -14.99
N LEU A 706 -11.68 -16.93 -15.16
CA LEU A 706 -12.45 -18.14 -15.41
C LEU A 706 -11.93 -19.25 -14.49
N THR A 707 -12.80 -19.74 -13.62
CA THR A 707 -12.50 -20.87 -12.72
C THR A 707 -13.34 -22.05 -13.14
N GLN A 708 -12.71 -23.21 -13.24
CA GLN A 708 -13.38 -24.51 -13.46
C GLN A 708 -13.09 -25.41 -12.26
N ASP A 709 -14.14 -25.92 -11.65
CA ASP A 709 -14.07 -26.91 -10.59
C ASP A 709 -14.53 -28.27 -11.19
N TYR A 710 -13.56 -29.14 -11.51
CA TYR A 710 -13.81 -30.45 -12.10
C TYR A 710 -13.24 -31.58 -11.24
N LYS A 711 -14.08 -32.28 -10.49
CA LYS A 711 -13.70 -33.33 -9.52
C LYS A 711 -12.66 -32.80 -8.53
N GLN A 712 -11.45 -33.40 -8.52
CA GLN A 712 -10.33 -32.97 -7.69
C GLN A 712 -9.49 -31.86 -8.30
N LEU A 713 -9.76 -31.44 -9.56
CA LEU A 713 -8.98 -30.41 -10.24
C LEU A 713 -9.75 -29.09 -10.29
N GLN A 714 -9.16 -28.05 -9.76
CA GLN A 714 -9.57 -26.67 -9.98
C GLN A 714 -8.56 -26.00 -10.95
N THR A 715 -9.09 -25.40 -11.98
CA THR A 715 -8.30 -24.62 -12.93
C THR A 715 -8.74 -23.15 -12.88
N ASN A 716 -7.80 -22.25 -12.73
CA ASN A 716 -8.06 -20.80 -12.76
C ASN A 716 -7.26 -20.16 -13.89
N LEU A 717 -7.92 -19.48 -14.81
CA LEU A 717 -7.33 -18.66 -15.87
C LEU A 717 -7.69 -17.21 -15.62
N ARG A 718 -6.70 -16.31 -15.64
CA ARG A 718 -6.91 -14.88 -15.47
C ARG A 718 -6.20 -14.08 -16.54
N LEU A 719 -6.86 -13.08 -17.07
CA LEU A 719 -6.32 -12.08 -17.98
C LEU A 719 -6.39 -10.71 -17.29
N ASN A 720 -5.25 -10.05 -17.13
CA ASN A 720 -5.15 -8.71 -16.57
C ASN A 720 -4.72 -7.74 -17.67
N TYR A 721 -5.56 -6.79 -18.00
CA TYR A 721 -5.23 -5.69 -18.91
C TYR A 721 -4.87 -4.44 -18.11
N PHE A 722 -3.66 -3.97 -18.30
CA PHE A 722 -3.17 -2.68 -17.83
C PHE A 722 -3.13 -1.72 -19.00
N GLY A 723 -3.91 -0.65 -18.94
CA GLY A 723 -3.99 0.37 -19.97
C GLY A 723 -2.69 1.15 -20.17
N PRO A 724 -2.64 2.04 -21.17
CA PRO A 724 -1.50 2.93 -21.34
C PRO A 724 -1.35 3.87 -20.15
N TYR A 725 -0.10 4.23 -19.84
CA TYR A 725 0.26 5.17 -18.77
C TYR A 725 1.39 6.07 -19.25
N THR A 726 1.55 7.23 -18.62
CA THR A 726 2.55 8.22 -19.02
C THR A 726 3.47 8.55 -17.87
N ILE A 727 4.78 8.55 -18.12
CA ILE A 727 5.78 9.05 -17.19
C ILE A 727 6.32 10.36 -17.75
N GLY A 728 6.34 11.40 -16.89
CA GLY A 728 7.01 12.65 -17.15
C GLY A 728 8.51 12.50 -16.87
N TYR A 729 9.35 12.88 -17.80
CA TYR A 729 10.79 13.00 -17.63
C TYR A 729 11.21 14.47 -17.85
N ALA A 730 12.40 14.86 -17.37
CA ALA A 730 12.91 16.20 -17.64
C ALA A 730 12.97 16.49 -19.16
N THR A 731 13.23 15.46 -19.97
CA THR A 731 13.34 15.53 -21.44
C THR A 731 12.01 15.55 -22.19
N GLY A 732 10.89 15.29 -21.52
CA GLY A 732 9.55 15.21 -22.13
C GLY A 732 8.73 14.04 -21.59
N ASP A 733 7.47 13.95 -22.00
CA ASP A 733 6.57 12.87 -21.60
C ASP A 733 6.74 11.64 -22.49
N LYS A 734 6.69 10.45 -21.87
CA LYS A 734 6.65 9.18 -22.60
C LYS A 734 5.41 8.39 -22.17
N THR A 735 4.54 8.13 -23.13
CA THR A 735 3.43 7.19 -22.96
C THR A 735 3.90 5.78 -23.32
N TYR A 736 3.66 4.86 -22.40
CA TYR A 736 3.89 3.43 -22.54
C TYR A 736 2.61 2.74 -22.93
N SER A 737 2.69 1.76 -23.83
CA SER A 737 1.51 1.06 -24.35
C SER A 737 0.87 0.17 -23.27
N GLY A 738 -0.44 -0.01 -23.37
CA GLY A 738 -1.15 -0.98 -22.53
C GLY A 738 -0.70 -2.41 -22.84
N LYS A 739 -0.72 -3.27 -21.81
CA LYS A 739 -0.32 -4.68 -21.91
C LYS A 739 -1.36 -5.58 -21.25
N THR A 740 -1.43 -6.81 -21.75
CA THR A 740 -2.22 -7.88 -21.12
C THR A 740 -1.28 -8.95 -20.62
N THR A 741 -1.43 -9.34 -19.36
CA THR A 741 -0.79 -10.52 -18.77
C THR A 741 -1.82 -11.63 -18.64
N VAL A 742 -1.36 -12.87 -18.74
CA VAL A 742 -2.19 -14.07 -18.57
C VAL A 742 -1.60 -14.91 -17.46
N ASP A 743 -2.42 -15.28 -16.50
CA ASP A 743 -2.05 -16.12 -15.38
C ASP A 743 -2.86 -17.42 -15.43
N ILE A 744 -2.23 -18.52 -15.08
CA ILE A 744 -2.89 -19.83 -15.01
C ILE A 744 -2.49 -20.55 -13.72
N THR A 745 -3.46 -21.14 -13.03
CA THR A 745 -3.24 -21.91 -11.81
C THR A 745 -4.03 -23.21 -11.86
N PHE A 746 -3.40 -24.29 -11.45
CA PHE A 746 -4.01 -25.59 -11.27
C PHE A 746 -3.87 -25.99 -9.81
N HIS A 747 -4.97 -26.38 -9.18
CA HIS A 747 -4.98 -27.00 -7.86
C HIS A 747 -5.57 -28.40 -7.97
N TYR A 748 -4.87 -29.39 -7.45
CA TYR A 748 -5.31 -30.76 -7.43
C TYR A 748 -5.41 -31.28 -5.98
N GLU A 749 -6.61 -31.70 -5.58
CA GLU A 749 -6.84 -32.33 -4.28
C GLU A 749 -6.42 -33.78 -4.33
N LEU A 750 -5.21 -34.06 -3.81
CA LEU A 750 -4.66 -35.41 -3.70
C LEU A 750 -5.47 -36.27 -2.73
N THR A 751 -5.94 -35.65 -1.64
CA THR A 751 -6.89 -36.19 -0.67
C THR A 751 -7.78 -35.03 -0.19
N ASP A 752 -8.82 -35.30 0.60
CA ASP A 752 -9.67 -34.28 1.21
C ASP A 752 -8.88 -33.27 2.06
N GLN A 753 -7.69 -33.63 2.50
CA GLN A 753 -6.81 -32.81 3.35
C GLN A 753 -5.62 -32.22 2.61
N LEU A 754 -5.10 -32.90 1.58
CA LEU A 754 -3.86 -32.54 0.91
C LEU A 754 -4.10 -32.03 -0.49
N ARG A 755 -3.75 -30.77 -0.73
CA ARG A 755 -3.86 -30.09 -2.02
C ARG A 755 -2.47 -29.71 -2.54
N PHE A 756 -2.23 -29.98 -3.81
CA PHE A 756 -1.06 -29.52 -4.57
C PHE A 756 -1.49 -28.47 -5.59
N GLY A 757 -0.72 -27.37 -5.69
CA GLY A 757 -0.91 -26.33 -6.66
C GLY A 757 0.32 -26.14 -7.55
N PHE A 758 0.06 -25.72 -8.79
CA PHE A 758 1.08 -25.29 -9.75
C PHE A 758 0.50 -24.17 -10.61
N GLY A 759 1.29 -23.13 -10.85
CA GLY A 759 0.82 -22.01 -11.66
C GLY A 759 1.95 -21.22 -12.31
N ALA A 760 1.53 -20.34 -13.22
CA ALA A 760 2.38 -19.36 -13.85
C ALA A 760 1.67 -18.01 -13.86
N ASN A 761 2.35 -16.98 -13.40
CA ASN A 761 1.92 -15.60 -13.54
C ASN A 761 2.65 -14.97 -14.72
N ASN A 762 1.91 -14.15 -15.51
CA ASN A 762 2.41 -13.59 -16.76
C ASN A 762 2.99 -14.69 -17.69
N LEU A 763 2.17 -15.70 -17.96
CA LEU A 763 2.52 -16.93 -18.70
C LEU A 763 3.27 -16.67 -20.02
N PHE A 764 2.97 -15.57 -20.72
CA PHE A 764 3.55 -15.22 -22.01
C PHE A 764 4.75 -14.26 -21.91
N ASP A 765 5.32 -14.09 -20.72
CA ASP A 765 6.54 -13.30 -20.50
C ASP A 765 6.43 -11.84 -20.98
N THR A 766 5.28 -11.22 -20.74
CA THR A 766 5.01 -9.86 -21.19
C THR A 766 5.80 -8.85 -20.37
N TYR A 767 6.49 -7.93 -21.04
CA TYR A 767 7.21 -6.81 -20.46
C TYR A 767 6.55 -5.47 -20.82
N PRO A 768 6.74 -4.40 -20.01
CA PRO A 768 6.42 -3.03 -20.44
C PRO A 768 7.29 -2.64 -21.64
N ASP A 769 6.90 -1.56 -22.33
CA ASP A 769 7.75 -0.98 -23.36
C ASP A 769 9.08 -0.54 -22.75
N LYS A 770 10.16 -0.65 -23.53
CA LYS A 770 11.48 -0.18 -23.09
C LYS A 770 11.51 1.33 -22.90
N GLN A 771 12.28 1.77 -21.95
CA GLN A 771 12.53 3.18 -21.67
C GLN A 771 13.35 3.81 -22.81
N PRO A 772 13.06 5.05 -23.24
CA PRO A 772 13.91 5.76 -24.21
C PRO A 772 15.35 5.88 -23.69
N GLU A 773 16.31 5.75 -24.59
CA GLU A 773 17.74 5.77 -24.25
C GLU A 773 18.14 7.02 -23.45
N ILE A 774 17.65 8.20 -23.85
CA ILE A 774 17.91 9.47 -23.15
C ILE A 774 17.43 9.48 -21.67
N ASN A 775 16.44 8.64 -21.31
CA ASN A 775 15.91 8.55 -19.96
C ASN A 775 16.40 7.30 -19.23
N SER A 776 17.21 6.46 -19.88
CA SER A 776 17.60 5.14 -19.38
C SER A 776 18.80 5.17 -18.44
N PHE A 777 19.30 6.34 -18.03
CA PHE A 777 20.52 6.46 -17.25
C PHE A 777 21.66 5.65 -17.87
N ASN A 778 22.13 6.06 -19.04
CA ASN A 778 23.17 5.37 -19.83
C ASN A 778 22.81 3.92 -20.22
N GLY A 779 21.55 3.64 -20.51
CA GLY A 779 21.09 2.30 -20.89
C GLY A 779 20.87 1.32 -19.72
N ILE A 780 21.07 1.75 -18.47
CA ILE A 780 20.94 0.92 -17.27
C ILE A 780 19.47 0.62 -16.98
N PHE A 781 18.59 1.61 -17.07
CA PHE A 781 17.15 1.40 -16.92
C PHE A 781 16.54 0.96 -18.25
N ILE A 782 16.46 -0.36 -18.48
CA ILE A 782 15.84 -0.90 -19.69
C ILE A 782 14.32 -0.63 -19.69
N TYR A 783 13.68 -0.72 -18.52
CA TYR A 783 12.26 -0.51 -18.32
C TYR A 783 12.00 0.67 -17.37
N PRO A 784 10.76 1.21 -17.31
CA PRO A 784 10.43 2.30 -16.37
C PRO A 784 10.69 1.88 -14.92
N ASN A 785 11.66 2.51 -14.27
CA ASN A 785 12.07 2.15 -12.92
C ASN A 785 11.27 2.85 -11.82
N THR A 786 10.54 3.91 -12.12
CA THR A 786 9.77 4.68 -11.13
C THR A 786 8.30 4.28 -11.04
N ASN A 787 7.75 3.75 -12.11
CA ASN A 787 6.36 3.30 -12.16
C ASN A 787 6.19 2.25 -13.26
N ALA A 788 5.99 1.00 -12.86
CA ALA A 788 5.62 -0.10 -13.74
C ALA A 788 4.36 -0.79 -13.20
N PRO A 789 3.18 -0.56 -13.80
CA PRO A 789 1.90 -0.98 -13.25
C PRO A 789 1.81 -2.47 -12.92
N PHE A 790 2.38 -3.36 -13.75
CA PHE A 790 2.42 -4.81 -13.48
C PHE A 790 3.82 -5.34 -13.17
N GLY A 791 4.82 -4.43 -13.05
CA GLY A 791 6.23 -4.79 -12.88
C GLY A 791 6.95 -4.99 -14.22
N PHE A 792 8.23 -5.33 -14.13
CA PHE A 792 9.10 -5.56 -15.30
C PHE A 792 10.00 -6.80 -15.13
N ASN A 793 9.53 -7.79 -14.32
CA ASN A 793 10.27 -9.02 -14.06
C ASN A 793 10.00 -10.12 -15.10
N GLY A 794 9.01 -9.93 -15.99
CA GLY A 794 8.57 -10.95 -16.92
C GLY A 794 7.67 -12.00 -16.27
N GLY A 795 7.64 -13.21 -16.85
CA GLY A 795 6.86 -14.34 -16.36
C GLY A 795 7.51 -15.03 -15.16
N SER A 796 6.68 -15.72 -14.38
CA SER A 796 7.13 -16.54 -13.25
C SER A 796 6.30 -17.80 -13.12
N TYR A 797 6.87 -18.85 -12.55
CA TYR A 797 6.15 -20.06 -12.19
C TYR A 797 6.30 -20.35 -10.70
N TYR A 798 5.34 -21.08 -10.16
CA TYR A 798 5.30 -21.44 -8.74
C TYR A 798 4.63 -22.79 -8.53
N ALA A 799 4.92 -23.37 -7.38
CA ALA A 799 4.24 -24.54 -6.86
C ALA A 799 3.90 -24.33 -5.38
N ASP A 800 2.77 -24.85 -4.95
CA ASP A 800 2.33 -24.83 -3.56
C ASP A 800 1.81 -26.20 -3.13
N LEU A 801 1.89 -26.43 -1.83
CA LEU A 801 1.35 -27.60 -1.15
C LEU A 801 0.65 -27.12 0.12
N SER A 802 -0.60 -27.54 0.33
CA SER A 802 -1.32 -27.27 1.56
C SER A 802 -1.91 -28.53 2.17
N TYR A 803 -1.92 -28.58 3.51
CA TYR A 803 -2.52 -29.64 4.29
C TYR A 803 -3.52 -29.04 5.29
N ARG A 804 -4.77 -29.50 5.20
CA ARG A 804 -5.88 -29.10 6.08
C ARG A 804 -6.11 -30.17 7.15
N PHE A 805 -6.36 -29.75 8.38
CA PHE A 805 -6.56 -30.67 9.52
C PHE A 805 -7.65 -30.19 10.47
#